data_07e3fc5047da25a051f30b283a685e65
#
_entry.id   07e3fc5047da25a051f30b283a685e65
#
_cell.length_a   1.000
_cell.length_b   1.000
_cell.length_c   1.000
_cell.angle_alpha   90.00
_cell.angle_beta   90.00
_cell.angle_gamma   90.00
#
_symmetry.space_group_name_H-M   'P 1'
#
loop_
_entity.id
_entity.type
_entity.pdbx_description
1 polymer ?
#
loop_
_entity_poly.entity_id
_entity_poly.type
_entity_poly.pdbx_seq_one_letter_code
_entity_poly.pdbx_strand_id
1 'polypeptide(L)'
;MTPPSKSDDDTLDKNDVVDAWKPPLALEARVRRGEVPVQEKFIRERAKRSTTETTETVGTTTPEDEEERAGGKTSGGFQKRTKKMNKAMTMKKGTRRNEGGEDDEEVQMCFQFLKNASCAKGETCRFSHDADYYRLKMKKKDLPGWCPFGSEKCPFGLACRFSGSHEDGFAPDEEDEAIALFEAPVANPRDDTNDVTNDVKYALARRTFDFSRADGILKAMGLRTSDEVRGGGDNNTNNRKNNDGKNQQQQKYKRMKTSENEKRVIAENADEYSDDDDDGNNNNNNVTSEPAFDKEDEKKTASVDQLLKPKEKKTIDFKNKLYLAPLTTVGNLPFRRLCKTLGADITCGEMALATSLLKGDAREWALVRRHKSEDIFGVQICGGHSDSLGRCVQALDDTIECDFIDINMGCPIDLICNKGAGSMLLEKPKRMEELVRSSNLICSVPLTFKTRMGYKDTSRVAHTFVPRIKEWGASALTLHGRTRAQRYSREADWEYIRKVADASSVPIIGNGDIYTYHDYVENVVKNQDSIATCMIARGALVKPWIFTEIKEQRNWDISSHERFEILKDFARFGLEHWGSDERGVEQTRRFLLEWMSFTYRYTPVGILETINGQLPNVSMTQRPPKFVGRDDMETMLASDDASVWCDLCEKLLGKAPEGWKFTPKHKSNAYKNANSESEGGMAFEMEANG
;
A
#
# COMPACT_ATOMS: atom_id res chain seq x y z
N MET A 1 51.18 -2.54 61.80
CA MET A 1 50.53 -1.55 62.67
C MET A 1 49.03 -1.71 62.50
N THR A 2 48.40 -2.04 63.59
CA THR A 2 46.97 -2.42 63.78
C THR A 2 46.00 -1.30 63.50
N PRO A 3 44.73 -1.63 63.15
CA PRO A 3 43.64 -0.66 62.94
C PRO A 3 43.01 -0.26 64.30
N PRO A 4 42.39 0.91 64.39
CA PRO A 4 41.59 1.24 65.55
C PRO A 4 40.11 0.99 65.32
N SER A 5 39.49 0.66 66.40
CA SER A 5 38.22 0.22 66.83
C SER A 5 37.00 1.12 66.51
N LYS A 6 35.82 0.46 66.54
CA LYS A 6 34.47 0.97 66.54
C LYS A 6 34.18 1.89 67.76
N SER A 7 33.30 2.88 67.55
CA SER A 7 32.37 3.43 68.54
C SER A 7 31.14 3.90 67.78
N ASP A 8 30.03 3.27 67.93
CA ASP A 8 28.85 3.48 68.72
C ASP A 8 27.97 4.68 68.33
N ASP A 9 26.78 4.30 67.97
CA ASP A 9 25.50 4.92 68.33
C ASP A 9 25.18 6.31 67.78
N ASP A 10 24.35 6.32 66.71
CA ASP A 10 23.37 7.36 66.56
C ASP A 10 22.05 6.76 66.06
N THR A 11 21.12 6.60 66.97
CA THR A 11 19.71 6.29 66.77
C THR A 11 19.06 7.38 65.94
N LEU A 12 18.92 7.20 64.64
CA LEU A 12 18.06 8.02 63.77
C LEU A 12 16.64 7.55 63.87
N ASP A 13 15.82 8.48 64.24
CA ASP A 13 14.39 8.45 64.48
C ASP A 13 13.62 7.79 63.33
N LYS A 14 12.77 6.83 63.63
CA LYS A 14 11.97 6.02 62.71
C LYS A 14 10.73 6.68 62.19
N ASN A 15 10.61 8.01 62.22
CA ASN A 15 9.34 8.69 61.91
C ASN A 15 9.42 9.71 60.74
N ASP A 16 10.47 9.76 59.97
CA ASP A 16 10.51 10.61 58.74
C ASP A 16 10.64 9.78 57.47
N VAL A 17 9.87 8.70 57.35
CA VAL A 17 9.57 8.17 56.04
C VAL A 17 8.36 8.92 55.48
N VAL A 18 8.63 10.11 54.96
CA VAL A 18 7.73 10.77 54.03
C VAL A 18 7.50 9.80 52.88
N ASP A 19 6.28 9.42 52.66
CA ASP A 19 5.80 8.58 51.55
C ASP A 19 6.50 8.98 50.27
N ALA A 20 7.55 8.25 49.93
CA ALA A 20 8.17 8.36 48.59
C ALA A 20 7.12 7.88 47.59
N TRP A 21 6.53 8.86 46.88
CA TRP A 21 5.67 8.64 45.74
C TRP A 21 6.17 7.48 44.87
N LYS A 22 5.35 6.43 44.71
CA LYS A 22 5.67 5.22 43.91
C LYS A 22 5.00 5.26 42.55
N PRO A 23 5.40 6.14 41.59
CA PRO A 23 4.80 6.14 40.27
C PRO A 23 5.55 5.39 39.17
N PRO A 24 6.89 5.11 39.25
CA PRO A 24 7.57 4.55 38.08
C PRO A 24 7.03 3.18 37.66
N LEU A 25 6.70 2.32 38.64
CA LEU A 25 6.18 0.97 38.34
C LEU A 25 4.78 0.99 37.72
N ALA A 26 3.95 1.97 38.06
CA ALA A 26 2.61 2.09 37.47
C ALA A 26 2.69 2.52 36.01
N LEU A 27 3.55 3.45 35.68
CA LEU A 27 3.73 3.97 34.31
C LEU A 27 4.36 2.92 33.40
N GLU A 28 5.44 2.26 33.83
CA GLU A 28 6.04 1.13 33.08
C GLU A 28 5.05 -0.02 32.85
N ALA A 29 4.21 -0.33 33.86
CA ALA A 29 3.20 -1.35 33.73
C ALA A 29 2.10 -0.94 32.72
N ARG A 30 1.72 0.35 32.66
CA ARG A 30 0.78 0.89 31.66
C ARG A 30 1.38 0.79 30.24
N VAL A 31 2.63 1.22 30.08
CA VAL A 31 3.34 1.13 28.81
C VAL A 31 3.50 -0.33 28.36
N ARG A 32 3.86 -1.26 29.25
CA ARG A 32 3.93 -2.70 28.95
C ARG A 32 2.58 -3.30 28.54
N ARG A 33 1.47 -2.78 29.07
CA ARG A 33 0.10 -3.14 28.63
C ARG A 33 -0.30 -2.43 27.37
N GLY A 34 0.59 -1.54 26.87
CA GLY A 34 0.41 -0.87 25.63
C GLY A 34 -0.46 0.38 25.69
N GLU A 35 -0.59 0.98 26.82
CA GLU A 35 -1.21 2.28 26.98
C GLU A 35 -0.19 3.37 26.60
N VAL A 36 -0.63 4.36 25.83
CA VAL A 36 0.17 5.54 25.53
C VAL A 36 0.15 6.45 26.76
N PRO A 37 1.28 6.78 27.39
CA PRO A 37 1.34 7.52 28.65
C PRO A 37 1.20 9.03 28.42
N VAL A 38 -0.02 9.48 28.15
CA VAL A 38 -0.37 10.89 28.04
C VAL A 38 -0.53 11.48 29.45
N GLN A 39 0.04 12.67 29.70
CA GLN A 39 -0.11 13.41 30.96
C GLN A 39 -1.58 13.66 31.26
N GLU A 40 -1.98 13.47 32.52
CA GLU A 40 -3.37 13.51 32.97
C GLU A 40 -4.10 14.81 32.58
N LYS A 41 -3.42 15.96 32.65
CA LYS A 41 -3.96 17.28 32.26
C LYS A 41 -4.45 17.36 30.82
N PHE A 42 -3.95 16.50 29.93
CA PHE A 42 -4.34 16.46 28.53
C PHE A 42 -5.40 15.37 28.22
N ILE A 43 -5.69 14.46 29.16
CA ILE A 43 -6.68 13.42 28.95
C ILE A 43 -8.08 14.04 29.02
N ARG A 44 -8.87 13.86 27.96
CA ARG A 44 -10.28 14.25 27.98
C ARG A 44 -11.03 13.42 29.03
N GLU A 45 -11.59 14.05 30.07
CA GLU A 45 -12.49 13.38 30.94
C GLU A 45 -13.63 12.74 30.13
N ARG A 46 -13.86 11.45 30.31
CA ARG A 46 -15.13 10.83 29.87
C ARG A 46 -16.23 11.65 30.50
N ALA A 47 -17.08 12.30 29.68
CA ALA A 47 -18.29 12.92 30.19
C ALA A 47 -18.95 11.93 31.17
N LYS A 48 -18.96 12.26 32.45
CA LYS A 48 -19.66 11.50 33.49
C LYS A 48 -21.07 11.37 32.94
N ARG A 49 -21.51 10.15 32.61
CA ARG A 49 -22.94 9.89 32.43
C ARG A 49 -23.56 10.37 33.73
N SER A 50 -24.36 11.42 33.64
CA SER A 50 -25.19 11.85 34.76
C SER A 50 -26.14 10.69 35.06
N THR A 51 -25.80 9.88 36.02
CA THR A 51 -26.74 9.07 36.73
C THR A 51 -27.50 10.06 37.61
N THR A 52 -28.51 10.70 37.06
CA THR A 52 -29.59 11.21 37.83
C THR A 52 -30.30 9.98 38.39
N GLU A 53 -30.01 9.68 39.65
CA GLU A 53 -30.83 8.83 40.49
C GLU A 53 -32.21 9.49 40.61
N THR A 54 -33.14 9.01 39.80
CA THR A 54 -34.57 9.11 40.18
C THR A 54 -34.86 7.92 41.07
N THR A 55 -34.91 8.21 42.36
CA THR A 55 -35.61 7.40 43.37
C THR A 55 -37.06 7.36 42.98
N GLU A 56 -37.50 6.25 42.39
CA GLU A 56 -38.93 5.89 42.38
C GLU A 56 -39.13 4.54 43.01
N THR A 57 -40.09 4.56 43.88
CA THR A 57 -40.58 3.59 44.83
C THR A 57 -40.96 2.25 44.21
N VAL A 58 -40.63 1.23 45.00
CA VAL A 58 -41.00 -0.18 44.87
C VAL A 58 -42.50 -0.35 44.69
N GLY A 59 -42.91 -1.02 43.64
CA GLY A 59 -44.21 -1.61 43.45
C GLY A 59 -44.04 -3.03 42.92
N THR A 60 -44.25 -3.98 43.83
CA THR A 60 -44.31 -5.43 43.57
C THR A 60 -45.53 -5.79 42.74
N THR A 61 -45.37 -6.52 41.63
CA THR A 61 -46.34 -7.51 41.16
C THR A 61 -45.62 -8.57 40.34
N THR A 62 -45.95 -9.81 40.64
CA THR A 62 -45.49 -11.10 40.09
C THR A 62 -46.12 -11.44 38.75
N PRO A 63 -45.64 -12.49 38.11
CA PRO A 63 -45.80 -12.75 36.66
C PRO A 63 -46.98 -13.70 36.38
N GLU A 64 -47.51 -13.63 35.20
CA GLU A 64 -48.19 -14.78 34.56
C GLU A 64 -48.43 -14.55 33.05
N ASP A 65 -48.11 -15.61 32.33
CA ASP A 65 -48.78 -16.21 31.16
C ASP A 65 -48.48 -15.67 29.74
N GLU A 66 -47.77 -16.53 29.08
CA GLU A 66 -48.16 -17.54 28.01
C GLU A 66 -48.40 -17.00 26.60
N GLU A 67 -47.57 -17.55 25.77
CA GLU A 67 -47.81 -18.44 24.63
C GLU A 67 -48.39 -17.90 23.28
N GLU A 68 -47.78 -18.48 22.32
CA GLU A 68 -48.26 -18.85 20.96
C GLU A 68 -48.20 -17.81 19.82
N ARG A 69 -47.42 -18.04 18.80
CA ARG A 69 -47.61 -18.84 17.57
C ARG A 69 -46.58 -18.42 16.48
N ALA A 70 -45.80 -19.34 16.14
CA ALA A 70 -45.75 -20.13 14.89
C ALA A 70 -45.63 -19.36 13.57
N GLY A 71 -44.53 -19.62 12.88
CA GLY A 71 -44.55 -20.10 11.52
C GLY A 71 -44.26 -19.08 10.41
N GLY A 72 -43.17 -19.26 9.73
CA GLY A 72 -43.00 -18.64 8.43
C GLY A 72 -41.59 -18.75 7.85
N LYS A 73 -41.24 -19.91 7.33
CA LYS A 73 -40.07 -20.08 6.45
C LYS A 73 -40.26 -19.24 5.19
N THR A 74 -39.26 -18.47 4.77
CA THR A 74 -38.93 -18.35 3.35
C THR A 74 -37.44 -18.09 3.17
N SER A 75 -36.82 -19.04 2.53
CA SER A 75 -35.49 -19.02 1.92
C SER A 75 -35.49 -18.12 0.69
N GLY A 76 -34.36 -17.46 0.45
CA GLY A 76 -34.03 -17.06 -0.92
C GLY A 76 -33.69 -15.57 -1.07
N GLY A 77 -32.45 -15.26 -1.40
CA GLY A 77 -32.15 -13.97 -2.01
C GLY A 77 -30.82 -13.29 -1.65
N PHE A 78 -29.74 -14.04 -1.55
CA PHE A 78 -28.42 -13.42 -1.32
C PHE A 78 -27.53 -13.56 -2.57
N GLN A 79 -27.87 -12.82 -3.62
CA GLN A 79 -26.95 -12.67 -4.78
C GLN A 79 -27.38 -11.59 -5.78
N LYS A 80 -27.66 -10.36 -5.37
CA LYS A 80 -27.88 -9.27 -6.38
C LYS A 80 -27.61 -7.84 -5.91
N ARG A 81 -26.79 -7.61 -4.89
CA ARG A 81 -26.56 -6.22 -4.42
C ARG A 81 -25.18 -5.62 -4.67
N THR A 82 -24.21 -6.40 -5.14
CA THR A 82 -22.82 -5.91 -5.39
C THR A 82 -22.59 -5.35 -6.80
N LYS A 83 -23.54 -5.44 -7.71
CA LYS A 83 -23.39 -4.89 -9.09
C LYS A 83 -23.94 -3.47 -9.30
N LYS A 84 -24.60 -2.88 -8.31
CA LYS A 84 -25.26 -1.58 -8.49
C LYS A 84 -24.44 -0.36 -8.04
N MET A 85 -23.39 -0.55 -7.22
CA MET A 85 -22.57 0.58 -6.73
C MET A 85 -21.43 1.00 -7.66
N ASN A 86 -20.99 0.12 -8.57
CA ASN A 86 -19.94 0.47 -9.55
C ASN A 86 -20.47 1.06 -10.86
N LYS A 87 -21.78 1.30 -10.98
CA LYS A 87 -22.40 1.81 -12.20
C LYS A 87 -22.69 3.32 -12.18
N ALA A 88 -22.47 3.99 -11.05
CA ALA A 88 -22.71 5.42 -10.91
C ALA A 88 -21.55 6.31 -11.41
N MET A 89 -20.42 5.71 -11.84
CA MET A 89 -19.25 6.44 -12.36
C MET A 89 -18.91 6.08 -13.80
N THR A 90 -19.75 5.33 -14.48
CA THR A 90 -19.57 5.05 -15.91
C THR A 90 -20.61 5.87 -16.67
N MET A 91 -20.14 6.80 -17.52
CA MET A 91 -20.95 7.58 -18.46
C MET A 91 -22.17 6.82 -18.97
N LYS A 92 -23.35 7.33 -18.73
CA LYS A 92 -24.57 6.87 -19.40
C LYS A 92 -24.40 7.09 -20.92
N LYS A 93 -24.19 6.01 -21.64
CA LYS A 93 -24.40 5.98 -23.09
C LYS A 93 -25.88 6.09 -23.38
N GLY A 94 -26.18 7.05 -24.14
CA GLY A 94 -27.25 7.31 -25.05
C GLY A 94 -28.63 6.67 -24.96
N THR A 95 -29.59 7.54 -25.24
CA THR A 95 -30.89 7.33 -25.87
C THR A 95 -32.03 6.75 -25.05
N ARG A 96 -32.92 7.66 -24.62
CA ARG A 96 -34.34 7.55 -24.95
C ARG A 96 -34.99 8.94 -24.77
N ARG A 97 -35.49 9.51 -25.86
CA ARG A 97 -36.46 10.59 -25.84
C ARG A 97 -37.68 10.09 -25.07
N ASN A 98 -38.07 10.76 -24.02
CA ASN A 98 -39.45 10.81 -23.54
C ASN A 98 -39.88 12.26 -23.53
N GLU A 99 -40.95 12.48 -24.20
CA GLU A 99 -41.64 13.78 -24.29
C GLU A 99 -42.31 14.09 -22.95
N GLY A 100 -42.15 15.32 -22.46
CA GLY A 100 -42.99 15.93 -21.43
C GLY A 100 -42.34 16.07 -20.04
N GLY A 101 -41.76 17.22 -19.80
CA GLY A 101 -41.30 17.75 -18.53
C GLY A 101 -40.27 18.87 -18.79
N GLU A 102 -40.56 20.09 -18.37
CA GLU A 102 -39.58 21.18 -18.29
C GLU A 102 -38.57 20.84 -17.22
N ASP A 103 -37.68 19.88 -17.53
CA ASP A 103 -36.46 19.60 -16.73
C ASP A 103 -35.33 20.36 -17.41
N ASP A 104 -34.63 21.22 -16.66
CA ASP A 104 -33.39 21.88 -17.06
C ASP A 104 -32.46 20.78 -17.63
N GLU A 105 -32.32 20.70 -18.97
CA GLU A 105 -31.38 19.82 -19.63
C GLU A 105 -29.98 20.16 -19.09
N GLU A 106 -29.39 19.27 -18.31
CA GLU A 106 -28.04 19.41 -17.75
C GLU A 106 -27.05 19.65 -18.89
N VAL A 107 -26.66 20.91 -19.10
CA VAL A 107 -25.78 21.36 -20.18
C VAL A 107 -24.41 20.69 -19.98
N GLN A 108 -24.02 19.81 -20.90
CA GLN A 108 -22.72 19.18 -20.87
C GLN A 108 -21.67 20.02 -21.61
N MET A 109 -20.66 20.48 -20.90
CA MET A 109 -19.56 21.28 -21.43
C MET A 109 -18.53 20.47 -22.21
N CYS A 110 -17.96 21.07 -23.24
CA CYS A 110 -16.87 20.50 -24.01
C CYS A 110 -15.56 20.62 -23.26
N PHE A 111 -15.00 19.50 -22.82
CA PHE A 111 -13.76 19.47 -22.05
C PHE A 111 -12.54 19.98 -22.84
N GLN A 112 -12.49 19.76 -24.15
CA GLN A 112 -11.42 20.33 -24.99
C GLN A 112 -11.49 21.86 -25.04
N PHE A 113 -12.70 22.41 -25.16
CA PHE A 113 -12.91 23.83 -25.13
C PHE A 113 -12.53 24.46 -23.80
N LEU A 114 -12.94 23.85 -22.69
CA LEU A 114 -12.59 24.35 -21.35
C LEU A 114 -11.08 24.37 -21.10
N LYS A 115 -10.33 23.42 -21.70
CA LYS A 115 -8.87 23.36 -21.55
C LYS A 115 -8.12 24.32 -22.46
N ASN A 116 -8.51 24.40 -23.72
CA ASN A 116 -7.69 25.00 -24.78
C ASN A 116 -8.34 26.25 -25.39
N ALA A 117 -9.49 26.70 -24.85
CA ALA A 117 -10.35 27.71 -25.46
C ALA A 117 -10.73 27.40 -26.93
N SER A 118 -10.50 26.17 -27.38
CA SER A 118 -10.79 25.72 -28.75
C SER A 118 -11.19 24.24 -28.75
N CYS A 119 -11.97 23.84 -29.74
CA CYS A 119 -12.36 22.45 -29.94
C CYS A 119 -12.23 22.08 -31.42
N ALA A 120 -11.58 20.94 -31.70
CA ALA A 120 -11.39 20.46 -33.06
C ALA A 120 -12.71 20.22 -33.83
N LYS A 121 -13.84 20.07 -33.14
CA LYS A 121 -15.17 19.90 -33.76
C LYS A 121 -15.90 21.21 -34.03
N GLY A 122 -15.41 22.34 -33.50
CA GLY A 122 -16.05 23.67 -33.68
C GLY A 122 -17.54 23.64 -33.38
N GLU A 123 -18.34 24.24 -34.26
CA GLU A 123 -19.81 24.31 -34.16
C GLU A 123 -20.51 22.93 -34.24
N THR A 124 -19.83 21.92 -34.77
CA THR A 124 -20.38 20.55 -34.86
C THR A 124 -20.21 19.76 -33.57
N CYS A 125 -19.65 20.37 -32.53
CA CYS A 125 -19.48 19.72 -31.25
C CYS A 125 -20.84 19.55 -30.55
N ARG A 126 -21.11 18.32 -30.09
CA ARG A 126 -22.36 18.03 -29.36
C ARG A 126 -22.37 18.59 -27.92
N PHE A 127 -21.24 19.12 -27.44
CA PHE A 127 -21.07 19.68 -26.11
C PHE A 127 -21.04 21.21 -26.21
N SER A 128 -21.53 21.91 -25.20
CA SER A 128 -21.52 23.35 -25.13
C SER A 128 -20.11 23.94 -25.09
N HIS A 129 -19.94 25.07 -25.78
CA HIS A 129 -18.73 25.91 -25.73
C HIS A 129 -19.01 27.27 -25.05
N ASP A 130 -20.13 27.40 -24.32
CA ASP A 130 -20.48 28.62 -23.61
C ASP A 130 -19.59 28.78 -22.35
N ALA A 131 -18.55 29.61 -22.46
CA ALA A 131 -17.62 29.89 -21.38
C ALA A 131 -18.29 30.64 -20.22
N ASP A 132 -19.23 31.53 -20.51
CA ASP A 132 -19.88 32.33 -19.48
C ASP A 132 -20.88 31.50 -18.67
N TYR A 133 -21.63 30.63 -19.36
CA TYR A 133 -22.46 29.65 -18.68
C TYR A 133 -21.65 28.79 -17.75
N TYR A 134 -20.49 28.29 -18.22
CA TYR A 134 -19.59 27.47 -17.39
C TYR A 134 -19.11 28.23 -16.16
N ARG A 135 -18.60 29.48 -16.36
CA ARG A 135 -18.07 30.31 -15.27
C ARG A 135 -19.12 30.64 -14.22
N LEU A 136 -20.33 30.98 -14.67
CA LEU A 136 -21.40 31.50 -13.80
C LEU A 136 -22.22 30.38 -13.11
N LYS A 137 -22.38 29.21 -13.76
CA LYS A 137 -23.34 28.17 -13.33
C LYS A 137 -22.68 26.86 -12.93
N MET A 138 -21.52 26.51 -13.48
CA MET A 138 -20.95 25.20 -13.31
C MET A 138 -19.60 25.19 -12.56
N LYS A 139 -18.81 26.25 -12.77
CA LYS A 139 -17.48 26.33 -12.15
C LYS A 139 -17.61 26.66 -10.66
N LYS A 140 -16.92 25.92 -9.83
CA LYS A 140 -16.78 26.26 -8.41
C LYS A 140 -15.87 27.49 -8.24
N LYS A 141 -16.02 28.21 -7.13
CA LYS A 141 -15.15 29.33 -6.76
C LYS A 141 -13.69 28.87 -6.86
N ASP A 142 -12.84 29.70 -7.45
CA ASP A 142 -11.41 29.44 -7.55
C ASP A 142 -10.78 29.31 -6.15
N LEU A 143 -9.72 28.54 -6.07
CA LEU A 143 -8.90 28.46 -4.87
C LEU A 143 -7.98 29.66 -4.80
N PRO A 144 -7.63 30.17 -3.60
CA PRO A 144 -6.75 31.30 -3.44
C PRO A 144 -5.31 30.97 -3.84
N GLY A 145 -4.59 31.99 -4.29
CA GLY A 145 -3.19 31.89 -4.67
C GLY A 145 -2.95 31.60 -6.15
N TRP A 146 -1.73 31.26 -6.48
CA TRP A 146 -1.25 31.09 -7.85
C TRP A 146 -1.51 29.69 -8.40
N CYS A 147 -1.69 29.59 -9.72
CA CYS A 147 -1.82 28.31 -10.40
C CYS A 147 -0.51 27.52 -10.31
N PRO A 148 -0.55 26.23 -9.90
CA PRO A 148 0.65 25.37 -9.83
C PRO A 148 1.34 25.14 -11.18
N PHE A 149 0.67 25.44 -12.31
CA PHE A 149 1.21 25.26 -13.66
C PHE A 149 1.60 26.57 -14.36
N GLY A 150 1.40 27.72 -13.69
CA GLY A 150 1.55 29.03 -14.30
C GLY A 150 0.47 29.36 -15.33
N SER A 151 0.29 30.64 -15.69
CA SER A 151 -0.77 31.08 -16.61
C SER A 151 -0.61 30.52 -18.02
N GLU A 152 0.61 30.57 -18.57
CA GLU A 152 0.87 30.17 -19.96
C GLU A 152 0.90 28.64 -20.18
N LYS A 153 1.27 27.88 -19.14
CA LYS A 153 1.50 26.42 -19.24
C LYS A 153 0.41 25.56 -18.60
N CYS A 154 -0.63 26.19 -18.05
CA CYS A 154 -1.68 25.45 -17.38
C CYS A 154 -2.48 24.58 -18.37
N PRO A 155 -2.46 23.24 -18.22
CA PRO A 155 -3.16 22.35 -19.14
C PRO A 155 -4.67 22.29 -18.89
N PHE A 156 -5.22 23.11 -17.99
CA PHE A 156 -6.61 23.05 -17.55
C PHE A 156 -7.43 24.27 -17.98
N GLY A 157 -6.81 25.36 -18.42
CA GLY A 157 -7.49 26.56 -18.94
C GLY A 157 -8.59 27.06 -18.01
N LEU A 158 -9.82 27.23 -18.53
CA LEU A 158 -11.00 27.66 -17.78
C LEU A 158 -11.41 26.65 -16.67
N ALA A 159 -11.09 25.38 -16.83
CA ALA A 159 -11.38 24.35 -15.82
C ALA A 159 -10.42 24.40 -14.62
N CYS A 160 -9.36 25.20 -14.69
CA CYS A 160 -8.43 25.40 -13.57
C CYS A 160 -9.16 26.06 -12.39
N ARG A 161 -8.93 25.54 -11.17
CA ARG A 161 -9.46 26.12 -9.91
C ARG A 161 -8.64 27.32 -9.41
N PHE A 162 -7.65 27.73 -10.18
CA PHE A 162 -6.82 28.93 -10.00
C PHE A 162 -6.86 29.81 -11.27
N SER A 163 -7.95 29.76 -12.03
CA SER A 163 -7.94 30.47 -13.32
C SER A 163 -7.91 31.99 -13.19
N GLY A 164 -8.32 32.55 -12.07
CA GLY A 164 -8.14 33.96 -11.78
C GLY A 164 -6.67 34.40 -11.83
N SER A 165 -5.76 33.50 -11.39
CA SER A 165 -4.32 33.78 -11.47
C SER A 165 -3.71 33.70 -12.88
N HIS A 166 -4.51 33.37 -13.90
CA HIS A 166 -4.09 33.40 -15.30
C HIS A 166 -4.29 34.77 -15.94
N GLU A 167 -4.98 35.69 -15.27
CA GLU A 167 -5.26 37.03 -15.76
C GLU A 167 -4.13 37.98 -15.39
N ASP A 168 -3.86 38.95 -16.28
CA ASP A 168 -2.83 39.95 -16.01
C ASP A 168 -3.24 40.84 -14.82
N GLY A 169 -2.30 41.07 -13.91
CA GLY A 169 -2.55 41.90 -12.74
C GLY A 169 -3.20 41.16 -11.57
N PHE A 170 -3.25 39.83 -11.59
CA PHE A 170 -3.76 39.03 -10.47
C PHE A 170 -3.07 39.37 -9.16
N ALA A 171 -3.86 39.63 -8.12
CA ALA A 171 -3.45 39.71 -6.73
C ALA A 171 -4.36 38.77 -5.92
N PRO A 172 -3.83 37.89 -5.07
CA PRO A 172 -4.66 37.02 -4.24
C PRO A 172 -5.50 37.85 -3.27
N ASP A 173 -6.77 37.52 -3.12
CA ASP A 173 -7.63 38.10 -2.08
C ASP A 173 -7.17 37.61 -0.70
N GLU A 174 -7.00 38.54 0.26
CA GLU A 174 -6.59 38.22 1.63
C GLU A 174 -7.76 37.70 2.51
N GLU A 175 -9.01 37.79 2.01
CA GLU A 175 -10.23 37.47 2.77
C GLU A 175 -10.73 36.03 2.55
N ASP A 176 -10.02 35.18 1.82
CA ASP A 176 -10.50 33.83 1.54
C ASP A 176 -10.38 32.91 2.80
N GLU A 177 -11.44 32.15 3.08
CA GLU A 177 -11.48 31.15 4.15
C GLU A 177 -10.42 30.03 3.95
N ALA A 178 -10.02 29.78 2.70
CA ALA A 178 -9.02 28.79 2.34
C ALA A 178 -7.62 29.41 2.27
N ILE A 179 -6.63 28.62 2.65
CA ILE A 179 -5.22 29.05 2.67
C ILE A 179 -4.62 28.95 1.27
N ALA A 180 -3.94 30.00 0.82
CA ALA A 180 -3.20 29.97 -0.44
C ALA A 180 -2.10 28.90 -0.41
N LEU A 181 -2.22 27.88 -1.24
CA LEU A 181 -1.23 26.82 -1.36
C LEU A 181 0.01 27.24 -2.15
N PHE A 182 -0.15 28.18 -3.07
CA PHE A 182 0.91 28.72 -3.91
C PHE A 182 0.90 30.24 -3.79
N GLU A 183 1.83 30.77 -3.03
CA GLU A 183 1.95 32.20 -2.72
C GLU A 183 2.66 32.99 -3.83
N ALA A 184 3.28 32.27 -4.76
CA ALA A 184 3.99 32.83 -5.91
C ALA A 184 3.86 31.91 -7.13
N PRO A 185 4.07 32.44 -8.36
CA PRO A 185 4.09 31.62 -9.57
C PRO A 185 5.13 30.51 -9.51
N VAL A 186 4.75 29.29 -9.88
CA VAL A 186 5.65 28.12 -9.91
C VAL A 186 6.40 28.08 -11.24
N ALA A 187 7.73 28.18 -11.19
CA ALA A 187 8.57 28.28 -12.38
C ALA A 187 8.63 26.97 -13.21
N ASN A 188 8.57 25.79 -12.58
CA ASN A 188 8.63 24.47 -13.24
C ASN A 188 7.69 23.47 -12.57
N PRO A 189 6.45 23.39 -13.02
CA PRO A 189 5.39 22.68 -12.31
C PRO A 189 5.41 21.16 -12.46
N ARG A 190 6.08 20.57 -13.45
CA ARG A 190 6.07 19.13 -13.69
C ARG A 190 7.48 18.57 -13.86
N ASP A 191 7.95 17.94 -12.81
CA ASP A 191 9.17 17.17 -12.79
C ASP A 191 8.91 15.65 -12.68
N ASP A 192 7.70 15.23 -13.07
CA ASP A 192 7.34 13.81 -13.13
C ASP A 192 7.92 13.18 -14.40
N THR A 193 8.57 12.04 -14.23
CA THR A 193 9.03 11.16 -15.31
C THR A 193 8.22 9.86 -15.34
N ASN A 194 8.51 8.99 -16.31
CA ASN A 194 7.81 7.72 -16.49
C ASN A 194 6.32 7.89 -16.87
N ASP A 195 5.96 8.97 -17.56
CA ASP A 195 4.65 9.07 -18.20
C ASP A 195 4.63 8.28 -19.49
N VAL A 196 4.28 7.00 -19.38
CA VAL A 196 4.27 6.06 -20.50
C VAL A 196 3.22 6.46 -21.52
N THR A 197 3.62 6.51 -22.80
CA THR A 197 2.74 6.96 -23.88
C THR A 197 1.53 6.05 -24.09
N ASN A 198 0.48 6.59 -24.71
CA ASN A 198 -0.69 5.78 -25.05
C ASN A 198 -0.37 4.70 -26.08
N ASP A 199 0.62 4.92 -26.97
CA ASP A 199 1.01 3.93 -27.97
C ASP A 199 1.56 2.68 -27.33
N VAL A 200 2.41 2.80 -26.31
CA VAL A 200 2.91 1.66 -25.52
C VAL A 200 1.75 0.94 -24.81
N LYS A 201 0.85 1.69 -24.16
CA LYS A 201 -0.32 1.11 -23.48
C LYS A 201 -1.24 0.38 -24.47
N TYR A 202 -1.43 0.92 -25.69
CA TYR A 202 -2.21 0.26 -26.74
C TYR A 202 -1.49 -0.96 -27.32
N ALA A 203 -0.18 -0.90 -27.52
CA ALA A 203 0.60 -2.05 -27.97
C ALA A 203 0.50 -3.22 -27.00
N LEU A 204 0.61 -2.95 -25.69
CA LEU A 204 0.40 -3.94 -24.63
C LEU A 204 -1.03 -4.49 -24.63
N ALA A 205 -2.05 -3.61 -24.70
CA ALA A 205 -3.45 -4.01 -24.70
C ALA A 205 -3.82 -4.87 -25.92
N ARG A 206 -3.24 -4.57 -27.09
CA ARG A 206 -3.44 -5.31 -28.35
C ARG A 206 -2.52 -6.50 -28.50
N ARG A 207 -1.57 -6.72 -27.55
CA ARG A 207 -0.56 -7.79 -27.61
C ARG A 207 0.38 -7.69 -28.82
N THR A 208 0.68 -6.47 -29.24
CA THR A 208 1.63 -6.18 -30.31
C THR A 208 2.98 -5.68 -29.81
N PHE A 209 3.14 -5.56 -28.48
CA PHE A 209 4.42 -5.23 -27.87
C PHE A 209 5.40 -6.40 -28.04
N ASP A 210 6.64 -6.11 -28.44
CA ASP A 210 7.67 -7.12 -28.68
C ASP A 210 8.26 -7.66 -27.36
N PHE A 211 8.03 -8.94 -27.08
CA PHE A 211 8.55 -9.65 -25.91
C PHE A 211 9.64 -10.67 -26.27
N SER A 212 10.24 -10.58 -27.46
CA SER A 212 11.23 -11.54 -27.97
C SER A 212 12.39 -11.77 -26.98
N ARG A 213 12.85 -10.73 -26.26
CA ARG A 213 13.90 -10.82 -25.25
C ARG A 213 13.48 -11.68 -24.06
N ALA A 214 12.33 -11.40 -23.47
CA ALA A 214 11.82 -12.16 -22.33
C ALA A 214 11.51 -13.61 -22.72
N ASP A 215 10.82 -13.80 -23.84
CA ASP A 215 10.42 -15.12 -24.31
C ASP A 215 11.65 -15.96 -24.68
N GLY A 216 12.69 -15.38 -25.28
CA GLY A 216 13.95 -16.04 -25.58
C GLY A 216 14.66 -16.54 -24.32
N ILE A 217 14.75 -15.70 -23.28
CA ILE A 217 15.37 -16.06 -22.00
C ILE A 217 14.54 -17.15 -21.28
N LEU A 218 13.22 -16.99 -21.21
CA LEU A 218 12.35 -17.98 -20.59
C LEU A 218 12.47 -19.36 -21.26
N LYS A 219 12.50 -19.37 -22.59
CA LYS A 219 12.71 -20.59 -23.37
C LYS A 219 14.09 -21.21 -23.10
N ALA A 220 15.14 -20.40 -23.07
CA ALA A 220 16.50 -20.84 -22.74
C ALA A 220 16.60 -21.46 -21.33
N MET A 221 15.80 -20.96 -20.39
CA MET A 221 15.66 -21.53 -19.04
C MET A 221 14.76 -22.77 -18.97
N GLY A 222 14.16 -23.23 -20.09
CA GLY A 222 13.20 -24.32 -20.11
C GLY A 222 11.83 -23.99 -19.48
N LEU A 223 11.51 -22.70 -19.33
CA LEU A 223 10.24 -22.23 -18.79
C LEU A 223 9.22 -22.07 -19.92
N ARG A 224 8.00 -22.62 -19.73
CA ARG A 224 6.93 -22.52 -20.73
C ARG A 224 6.34 -21.11 -20.77
N THR A 225 6.14 -20.59 -21.98
CA THR A 225 5.36 -19.37 -22.20
C THR A 225 3.86 -19.70 -22.34
N SER A 226 3.00 -18.73 -22.01
CA SER A 226 1.54 -18.92 -22.10
C SER A 226 1.05 -19.14 -23.54
N ASP A 227 1.82 -18.74 -24.54
CA ASP A 227 1.48 -18.92 -25.95
C ASP A 227 1.79 -20.35 -26.40
N GLU A 228 2.81 -21.00 -25.84
CA GLU A 228 3.10 -22.44 -26.08
C GLU A 228 2.04 -23.36 -25.45
N VAL A 229 1.47 -22.96 -24.30
CA VAL A 229 0.38 -23.71 -23.64
C VAL A 229 -0.91 -23.64 -24.47
N ARG A 230 -1.15 -22.55 -25.22
CA ARG A 230 -2.32 -22.40 -26.09
C ARG A 230 -2.14 -23.04 -27.46
N GLY A 231 -0.91 -23.06 -27.97
CA GLY A 231 -0.58 -23.67 -29.27
C GLY A 231 -0.47 -25.20 -29.25
N GLY A 232 -0.30 -25.83 -28.09
CA GLY A 232 -0.18 -27.29 -27.94
C GLY A 232 -1.51 -28.07 -27.97
N GLY A 233 -2.64 -27.38 -28.20
CA GLY A 233 -4.00 -27.99 -28.15
C GLY A 233 -4.64 -28.35 -29.48
N ASP A 234 -4.05 -28.04 -30.64
CA ASP A 234 -4.74 -28.21 -31.92
C ASP A 234 -3.90 -28.91 -32.99
N ASN A 235 -3.54 -30.18 -32.77
CA ASN A 235 -3.19 -31.10 -33.83
C ASN A 235 -3.97 -32.43 -33.73
N ASN A 236 -5.30 -32.36 -33.48
CA ASN A 236 -6.16 -33.51 -33.66
C ASN A 236 -7.61 -33.11 -34.03
N THR A 237 -7.75 -32.30 -35.10
CA THR A 237 -9.07 -32.07 -35.72
C THR A 237 -9.15 -32.75 -37.06
N ASN A 238 -9.14 -34.09 -37.06
CA ASN A 238 -9.74 -34.85 -38.15
C ASN A 238 -10.28 -36.17 -37.57
N ASN A 239 -11.40 -36.12 -36.87
CA ASN A 239 -12.41 -37.19 -36.77
C ASN A 239 -13.45 -36.89 -35.68
N ARG A 240 -14.34 -35.97 -35.90
CA ARG A 240 -15.62 -35.92 -35.15
C ARG A 240 -16.69 -35.26 -36.02
N LYS A 241 -17.18 -36.01 -36.98
CA LYS A 241 -18.57 -35.85 -37.42
C LYS A 241 -19.36 -37.00 -36.82
N ASN A 242 -20.53 -36.67 -36.24
CA ASN A 242 -21.58 -37.51 -35.70
C ASN A 242 -21.39 -37.99 -34.23
N ASN A 243 -21.85 -37.20 -33.28
CA ASN A 243 -22.64 -37.66 -32.14
C ASN A 243 -23.14 -36.50 -31.26
N ASP A 244 -24.00 -35.63 -31.80
CA ASP A 244 -24.78 -34.68 -31.03
C ASP A 244 -26.08 -35.33 -30.60
N GLY A 245 -26.16 -35.82 -29.38
CA GLY A 245 -27.42 -36.37 -28.88
C GLY A 245 -27.43 -36.97 -27.48
N LYS A 246 -26.29 -37.18 -26.82
CA LYS A 246 -26.27 -37.88 -25.51
C LYS A 246 -25.51 -37.21 -24.38
N ASN A 247 -25.05 -35.97 -24.51
CA ASN A 247 -24.14 -35.36 -23.53
C ASN A 247 -24.79 -34.36 -22.56
N GLN A 248 -26.08 -34.06 -22.64
CA GLN A 248 -26.73 -33.13 -21.71
C GLN A 248 -27.21 -33.81 -20.41
N GLN A 249 -27.37 -35.12 -20.34
CA GLN A 249 -27.78 -35.82 -19.12
C GLN A 249 -26.58 -36.18 -18.20
N GLN A 250 -25.38 -36.36 -18.73
CA GLN A 250 -24.21 -36.72 -17.92
C GLN A 250 -23.55 -35.50 -17.24
N GLN A 251 -23.72 -34.28 -17.74
CA GLN A 251 -23.22 -33.07 -17.07
C GLN A 251 -24.06 -32.66 -15.86
N LYS A 252 -25.34 -33.02 -15.83
CA LYS A 252 -26.22 -32.77 -14.68
C LYS A 252 -25.94 -33.73 -13.51
N TYR A 253 -25.47 -34.96 -13.81
CA TYR A 253 -25.14 -35.98 -12.79
C TYR A 253 -23.73 -35.74 -12.15
N LYS A 254 -22.80 -35.15 -12.87
CA LYS A 254 -21.47 -34.76 -12.31
C LYS A 254 -21.50 -33.54 -11.38
N ARG A 255 -22.51 -32.67 -11.56
CA ARG A 255 -22.67 -31.46 -10.73
C ARG A 255 -23.36 -31.75 -9.38
N MET A 256 -24.01 -32.90 -9.23
CA MET A 256 -24.64 -33.32 -7.95
C MET A 256 -23.70 -34.16 -7.06
N LYS A 257 -22.64 -34.77 -7.62
CA LYS A 257 -21.70 -35.59 -6.83
C LYS A 257 -20.54 -34.81 -6.21
N THR A 258 -20.28 -33.58 -6.64
CA THR A 258 -19.24 -32.74 -6.07
C THR A 258 -19.64 -32.04 -4.77
N SER A 259 -20.94 -31.97 -4.45
CA SER A 259 -21.40 -31.32 -3.21
C SER A 259 -21.51 -32.28 -1.99
N GLU A 260 -21.42 -33.58 -2.20
CA GLU A 260 -21.47 -34.56 -1.10
C GLU A 260 -20.11 -35.12 -0.67
N ASN A 261 -19.04 -34.90 -1.47
CA ASN A 261 -17.70 -35.40 -1.14
C ASN A 261 -16.83 -34.39 -0.35
N GLU A 262 -17.30 -33.16 -0.18
CA GLU A 262 -16.55 -32.15 0.64
C GLU A 262 -16.77 -32.26 2.16
N LYS A 263 -17.63 -33.17 2.60
CA LYS A 263 -17.92 -33.40 4.04
C LYS A 263 -17.30 -34.64 4.66
N ARG A 264 -16.44 -35.38 3.93
CA ARG A 264 -15.95 -36.70 4.40
C ARG A 264 -14.42 -36.89 4.38
N VAL A 265 -13.62 -35.89 4.15
CA VAL A 265 -12.16 -36.00 4.22
C VAL A 265 -11.61 -34.99 5.23
N ILE A 266 -12.01 -35.13 6.49
CA ILE A 266 -11.28 -34.65 7.66
C ILE A 266 -11.30 -35.81 8.67
N ALA A 267 -10.50 -36.82 8.43
CA ALA A 267 -9.91 -37.72 9.40
C ALA A 267 -9.09 -38.77 8.62
N GLU A 268 -7.96 -39.10 9.17
CA GLU A 268 -7.04 -40.16 8.74
C GLU A 268 -6.04 -39.77 7.64
N ASN A 269 -4.84 -39.39 8.04
CA ASN A 269 -3.63 -40.21 7.97
C ASN A 269 -2.43 -39.41 8.48
N ALA A 270 -2.02 -39.78 9.66
CA ALA A 270 -0.65 -39.67 10.13
C ALA A 270 0.00 -41.05 9.87
N ASP A 271 1.33 -41.00 9.77
CA ASP A 271 2.30 -42.10 9.80
C ASP A 271 2.60 -42.80 8.45
N GLU A 272 3.79 -42.66 7.99
CA GLU A 272 4.96 -43.53 8.08
C GLU A 272 5.96 -43.17 6.94
N TYR A 273 7.17 -42.84 7.34
CA TYR A 273 8.36 -42.86 6.51
C TYR A 273 9.04 -44.23 6.72
N SER A 274 9.42 -44.88 5.64
CA SER A 274 10.48 -45.87 5.64
C SER A 274 11.35 -45.74 4.40
N ASP A 275 12.65 -45.61 4.65
CA ASP A 275 13.74 -45.71 3.69
C ASP A 275 13.79 -47.13 3.17
N ASP A 276 14.07 -47.31 1.89
CA ASP A 276 14.73 -48.53 1.39
C ASP A 276 15.58 -48.17 0.15
N ASP A 277 16.89 -48.38 0.33
CA ASP A 277 17.93 -48.47 -0.67
C ASP A 277 17.71 -49.72 -1.53
N ASP A 278 17.87 -49.63 -2.84
CA ASP A 278 18.21 -50.81 -3.63
C ASP A 278 19.20 -50.49 -4.78
N ASP A 279 20.38 -51.03 -4.65
CA ASP A 279 21.44 -51.11 -5.66
C ASP A 279 21.10 -52.13 -6.76
N GLY A 280 21.10 -51.69 -7.99
CA GLY A 280 20.91 -52.57 -9.17
C GLY A 280 21.91 -52.25 -10.29
N ASN A 281 23.07 -52.81 -10.19
CA ASN A 281 24.08 -52.90 -11.24
C ASN A 281 23.57 -53.64 -12.47
N ASN A 282 23.62 -53.05 -13.67
CA ASN A 282 23.63 -53.83 -14.90
C ASN A 282 24.49 -53.19 -15.99
N ASN A 283 25.64 -53.82 -16.19
CA ASN A 283 26.57 -53.64 -17.32
C ASN A 283 25.91 -54.14 -18.60
N ASN A 284 25.86 -53.27 -19.60
CA ASN A 284 25.86 -53.75 -20.98
C ASN A 284 26.67 -52.79 -21.89
N ASN A 285 27.84 -53.24 -22.23
CA ASN A 285 28.69 -52.68 -23.31
C ASN A 285 27.96 -52.88 -24.67
N ASN A 286 27.65 -51.78 -25.35
CA ASN A 286 27.50 -51.77 -26.76
C ASN A 286 28.16 -50.53 -27.36
N VAL A 287 29.27 -50.78 -28.05
CA VAL A 287 29.99 -49.82 -28.87
C VAL A 287 29.11 -49.50 -30.07
N THR A 288 28.64 -48.27 -30.19
CA THR A 288 28.13 -47.73 -31.46
C THR A 288 28.68 -46.32 -31.66
N SER A 289 29.27 -46.15 -32.85
CA SER A 289 29.74 -44.95 -33.53
C SER A 289 29.16 -43.62 -33.09
N GLU A 290 30.05 -42.64 -32.83
CA GLU A 290 29.75 -41.24 -32.59
C GLU A 290 28.93 -40.66 -33.77
N PRO A 291 27.78 -39.99 -33.49
CA PRO A 291 27.14 -39.19 -34.50
C PRO A 291 27.92 -37.86 -34.65
N ALA A 292 28.21 -37.48 -35.89
CA ALA A 292 28.78 -36.20 -36.25
C ALA A 292 27.93 -35.07 -35.66
N PHE A 293 28.53 -34.28 -34.77
CA PHE A 293 27.90 -33.08 -34.18
C PHE A 293 27.73 -32.05 -35.31
N ASP A 294 26.48 -31.71 -35.63
CA ASP A 294 26.13 -30.68 -36.59
C ASP A 294 26.60 -29.29 -36.09
N LYS A 295 27.33 -28.54 -36.90
CA LYS A 295 27.76 -27.18 -36.60
C LYS A 295 26.61 -26.18 -36.34
N GLU A 296 25.37 -26.54 -36.68
CA GLU A 296 24.17 -25.77 -36.35
C GLU A 296 23.77 -25.91 -34.88
N ASP A 297 24.03 -27.04 -34.23
CA ASP A 297 23.74 -27.25 -32.82
C ASP A 297 24.76 -26.56 -31.92
N GLU A 298 26.03 -26.49 -32.31
CA GLU A 298 27.04 -25.69 -31.58
C GLU A 298 26.69 -24.19 -31.59
N LYS A 299 26.21 -23.68 -32.74
CA LYS A 299 25.77 -22.28 -32.87
C LYS A 299 24.52 -21.98 -32.03
N LYS A 300 23.58 -22.92 -31.94
CA LYS A 300 22.37 -22.80 -31.07
C LYS A 300 22.75 -22.86 -29.61
N THR A 301 23.65 -23.73 -29.21
CA THR A 301 24.11 -23.88 -27.82
C THR A 301 24.90 -22.64 -27.37
N ALA A 302 25.79 -22.11 -28.18
CA ALA A 302 26.54 -20.88 -27.91
C ALA A 302 25.61 -19.64 -27.77
N SER A 303 24.52 -19.58 -28.54
CA SER A 303 23.51 -18.54 -28.51
C SER A 303 22.67 -18.62 -27.19
N VAL A 304 22.34 -19.82 -26.72
CA VAL A 304 21.63 -20.06 -25.48
C VAL A 304 22.50 -19.69 -24.28
N ASP A 305 23.74 -20.09 -24.23
CA ASP A 305 24.68 -19.75 -23.16
C ASP A 305 24.93 -18.25 -23.06
N GLN A 306 24.89 -17.52 -24.17
CA GLN A 306 24.99 -16.06 -24.19
C GLN A 306 23.75 -15.38 -23.61
N LEU A 307 22.54 -15.90 -23.86
CA LEU A 307 21.29 -15.40 -23.29
C LEU A 307 21.19 -15.63 -21.79
N LEU A 308 21.81 -16.67 -21.28
CA LEU A 308 21.80 -17.02 -19.85
C LEU A 308 22.90 -16.32 -19.04
N LYS A 309 23.78 -15.54 -19.67
CA LYS A 309 24.77 -14.74 -18.93
C LYS A 309 24.12 -13.52 -18.31
N PRO A 310 24.25 -13.33 -16.98
CA PRO A 310 23.78 -12.11 -16.33
C PRO A 310 24.46 -10.88 -16.92
N LYS A 311 23.67 -9.83 -17.18
CA LYS A 311 24.21 -8.52 -17.57
C LYS A 311 24.88 -7.87 -16.37
N GLU A 312 25.94 -7.11 -16.60
CA GLU A 312 26.49 -6.21 -15.59
C GLU A 312 25.49 -5.11 -15.28
N LYS A 313 25.24 -4.87 -13.99
CA LYS A 313 24.24 -3.92 -13.51
C LYS A 313 24.85 -2.90 -12.55
N LYS A 314 24.26 -1.72 -12.51
CA LYS A 314 24.57 -0.70 -11.49
C LYS A 314 24.44 -1.32 -10.10
N THR A 315 25.40 -1.07 -9.24
CA THR A 315 25.33 -1.46 -7.83
C THR A 315 24.65 -0.35 -7.04
N ILE A 316 23.67 -0.71 -6.19
CA ILE A 316 23.05 0.22 -5.24
C ILE A 316 23.60 -0.09 -3.86
N ASP A 317 24.17 0.93 -3.23
CA ASP A 317 24.53 0.84 -1.82
C ASP A 317 23.29 1.14 -0.95
N PHE A 318 22.77 0.12 -0.31
CA PHE A 318 21.61 0.22 0.60
C PHE A 318 22.02 0.58 2.04
N LYS A 319 23.32 0.47 2.39
CA LYS A 319 23.77 0.62 3.76
C LYS A 319 23.46 2.02 4.30
N ASN A 320 22.83 2.04 5.48
CA ASN A 320 22.44 3.28 6.19
C ASN A 320 21.50 4.22 5.43
N LYS A 321 20.84 3.78 4.36
CA LYS A 321 19.85 4.56 3.62
C LYS A 321 18.45 4.26 4.10
N LEU A 322 17.72 5.31 4.47
CA LEU A 322 16.36 5.20 4.96
C LEU A 322 15.39 4.94 3.81
N TYR A 323 14.68 3.82 3.86
CA TYR A 323 13.84 3.35 2.77
C TYR A 323 12.36 3.49 3.12
N LEU A 324 11.62 4.30 2.35
CA LEU A 324 10.17 4.39 2.42
C LEU A 324 9.53 3.16 1.75
N ALA A 325 8.71 2.42 2.47
CA ALA A 325 8.02 1.25 1.94
C ALA A 325 7.04 1.59 0.79
N PRO A 326 6.83 0.68 -0.17
CA PRO A 326 5.73 0.77 -1.13
C PRO A 326 4.39 0.57 -0.40
N LEU A 327 3.66 1.65 -0.18
CA LEU A 327 2.43 1.68 0.62
C LEU A 327 1.21 1.78 -0.29
N THR A 328 0.31 0.81 -0.22
CA THR A 328 -0.93 0.84 -1.01
C THR A 328 -1.80 2.04 -0.64
N THR A 329 -2.31 2.75 -1.63
CA THR A 329 -3.19 3.92 -1.54
C THR A 329 -2.46 5.21 -1.13
N VAL A 330 -1.70 5.23 -0.04
CA VAL A 330 -1.04 6.43 0.47
C VAL A 330 0.38 6.59 -0.08
N GLY A 331 1.04 5.50 -0.49
CA GLY A 331 2.40 5.55 -1.09
C GLY A 331 2.46 6.14 -2.51
N ASN A 332 1.52 7.01 -2.85
CA ASN A 332 1.46 7.72 -4.11
C ASN A 332 2.61 8.73 -4.27
N LEU A 333 2.81 9.22 -5.48
CA LEU A 333 3.93 10.12 -5.78
C LEU A 333 3.98 11.37 -4.89
N PRO A 334 2.88 12.10 -4.60
CA PRO A 334 2.89 13.23 -3.66
C PRO A 334 3.40 12.86 -2.27
N PHE A 335 2.99 11.72 -1.72
CA PHE A 335 3.46 11.26 -0.41
C PHE A 335 4.94 10.85 -0.44
N ARG A 336 5.41 10.20 -1.50
CA ARG A 336 6.83 9.87 -1.66
C ARG A 336 7.69 11.15 -1.76
N ARG A 337 7.23 12.16 -2.51
CA ARG A 337 7.89 13.48 -2.55
C ARG A 337 7.98 14.09 -1.16
N LEU A 338 6.88 14.08 -0.40
CA LEU A 338 6.86 14.58 0.96
C LEU A 338 7.88 13.85 1.86
N CYS A 339 7.93 12.52 1.80
CA CYS A 339 8.92 11.76 2.56
C CYS A 339 10.36 12.07 2.09
N LYS A 340 10.57 12.37 0.80
CA LYS A 340 11.88 12.80 0.28
C LYS A 340 12.30 14.15 0.88
N THR A 341 11.41 15.14 0.96
CA THR A 341 11.72 16.42 1.60
C THR A 341 12.05 16.28 3.09
N LEU A 342 11.48 15.25 3.73
CA LEU A 342 11.69 14.93 5.14
C LEU A 342 12.85 13.93 5.38
N GLY A 343 13.61 13.58 4.35
CA GLY A 343 14.87 12.85 4.49
C GLY A 343 14.86 11.38 4.11
N ALA A 344 13.80 10.83 3.48
CA ALA A 344 13.85 9.49 2.92
C ALA A 344 14.91 9.41 1.80
N ASP A 345 15.77 8.39 1.82
CA ASP A 345 16.82 8.23 0.81
C ASP A 345 16.32 7.40 -0.37
N ILE A 346 15.59 6.31 -0.10
CA ILE A 346 15.07 5.39 -1.11
C ILE A 346 13.55 5.42 -1.07
N THR A 347 12.94 5.47 -2.26
CA THR A 347 11.49 5.37 -2.43
C THR A 347 11.14 4.22 -3.39
N CYS A 348 9.91 3.74 -3.28
CA CYS A 348 9.40 2.71 -4.17
C CYS A 348 7.94 2.98 -4.49
N GLY A 349 7.56 2.80 -5.76
CA GLY A 349 6.18 2.92 -6.20
C GLY A 349 5.26 1.90 -5.53
N GLU A 350 3.97 2.21 -5.46
CA GLU A 350 2.95 1.26 -5.00
C GLU A 350 3.05 -0.06 -5.79
N MET A 351 2.70 -1.18 -5.14
CA MET A 351 2.70 -2.50 -5.76
C MET A 351 1.79 -2.54 -7.01
N ALA A 352 2.38 -2.71 -8.19
CA ALA A 352 1.67 -2.84 -9.45
C ALA A 352 1.49 -4.33 -9.83
N LEU A 353 0.32 -4.67 -10.38
CA LEU A 353 0.04 -6.02 -10.85
C LEU A 353 0.62 -6.25 -12.24
N ALA A 354 1.57 -7.18 -12.38
CA ALA A 354 2.21 -7.50 -13.65
C ALA A 354 1.19 -7.77 -14.79
N THR A 355 0.12 -8.52 -14.49
CA THR A 355 -0.94 -8.81 -15.47
C THR A 355 -1.78 -7.60 -15.87
N SER A 356 -1.88 -6.58 -15.02
CA SER A 356 -2.59 -5.33 -15.33
C SER A 356 -1.72 -4.37 -16.13
N LEU A 357 -0.43 -4.28 -15.80
CA LEU A 357 0.56 -3.55 -16.61
C LEU A 357 0.61 -4.09 -18.05
N LEU A 358 0.67 -5.42 -18.22
CA LEU A 358 0.65 -6.08 -19.54
C LEU A 358 -0.65 -5.90 -20.33
N LYS A 359 -1.74 -5.47 -19.67
CA LYS A 359 -3.00 -5.09 -20.34
C LYS A 359 -3.04 -3.62 -20.75
N GLY A 360 -2.01 -2.85 -20.46
CA GLY A 360 -1.98 -1.42 -20.70
C GLY A 360 -2.92 -0.62 -19.80
N ASP A 361 -3.29 -1.16 -18.60
CA ASP A 361 -4.19 -0.44 -17.66
C ASP A 361 -3.52 0.85 -17.19
N ALA A 362 -4.07 1.98 -17.61
CA ALA A 362 -3.51 3.31 -17.33
C ALA A 362 -3.41 3.60 -15.81
N ARG A 363 -4.23 2.97 -14.97
CA ARG A 363 -4.19 3.15 -13.52
C ARG A 363 -2.98 2.42 -12.91
N GLU A 364 -2.65 1.23 -13.42
CA GLU A 364 -1.45 0.50 -13.00
C GLU A 364 -0.17 1.21 -13.50
N TRP A 365 -0.16 1.69 -14.75
CA TRP A 365 0.96 2.47 -15.28
C TRP A 365 1.15 3.82 -14.56
N ALA A 366 0.12 4.37 -13.91
CA ALA A 366 0.28 5.56 -13.07
C ALA A 366 1.10 5.29 -11.80
N LEU A 367 1.19 4.03 -11.33
CA LEU A 367 1.95 3.67 -10.12
C LEU A 367 3.48 3.68 -10.34
N VAL A 368 3.94 3.62 -11.58
CA VAL A 368 5.38 3.61 -11.91
C VAL A 368 5.95 5.01 -12.18
N ARG A 369 5.14 6.07 -12.05
CA ARG A 369 5.61 7.44 -12.18
C ARG A 369 6.64 7.77 -11.12
N ARG A 370 7.65 8.55 -11.51
CA ARG A 370 8.76 9.01 -10.67
C ARG A 370 8.77 10.54 -10.67
N HIS A 371 9.10 11.15 -9.55
CA HIS A 371 9.48 12.56 -9.51
C HIS A 371 11.00 12.69 -9.49
N LYS A 372 11.56 13.74 -10.10
CA LYS A 372 13.01 13.91 -10.19
C LYS A 372 13.74 14.00 -8.83
N SER A 373 13.01 14.36 -7.76
CA SER A 373 13.58 14.36 -6.40
C SER A 373 13.80 12.96 -5.81
N GLU A 374 13.33 11.92 -6.48
CA GLU A 374 13.52 10.54 -6.04
C GLU A 374 14.85 10.00 -6.58
N ASP A 375 15.97 10.27 -5.87
CA ASP A 375 17.33 9.93 -6.31
C ASP A 375 17.53 8.43 -6.51
N ILE A 376 16.98 7.62 -5.59
CA ILE A 376 16.94 6.17 -5.69
C ILE A 376 15.48 5.75 -5.67
N PHE A 377 14.98 5.36 -6.82
CA PHE A 377 13.57 4.99 -7.02
C PHE A 377 13.42 3.57 -7.55
N GLY A 378 12.61 2.77 -6.88
CA GLY A 378 12.24 1.43 -7.29
C GLY A 378 10.82 1.32 -7.79
N VAL A 379 10.58 0.33 -8.65
CA VAL A 379 9.23 -0.06 -9.08
C VAL A 379 8.91 -1.44 -8.53
N GLN A 380 7.85 -1.54 -7.70
CA GLN A 380 7.43 -2.82 -7.16
C GLN A 380 6.35 -3.46 -8.01
N ILE A 381 6.57 -4.73 -8.40
CA ILE A 381 5.62 -5.52 -9.19
C ILE A 381 5.22 -6.81 -8.47
N CYS A 382 4.02 -7.30 -8.77
CA CYS A 382 3.48 -8.53 -8.19
C CYS A 382 2.98 -9.47 -9.30
N GLY A 383 3.51 -10.69 -9.32
CA GLY A 383 3.13 -11.75 -10.24
C GLY A 383 3.54 -13.12 -9.69
N GLY A 384 2.84 -14.17 -10.09
CA GLY A 384 3.09 -15.55 -9.62
C GLY A 384 3.60 -16.49 -10.71
N HIS A 385 3.81 -16.02 -11.95
CA HIS A 385 4.21 -16.84 -13.09
C HIS A 385 5.35 -16.17 -13.85
N SER A 386 6.36 -16.95 -14.24
CA SER A 386 7.60 -16.45 -14.85
C SER A 386 7.38 -15.79 -16.22
N ASP A 387 6.41 -16.28 -17.00
CA ASP A 387 6.06 -15.70 -18.30
C ASP A 387 5.49 -14.29 -18.18
N SER A 388 4.46 -14.12 -17.37
CA SER A 388 3.83 -12.81 -17.21
C SER A 388 4.70 -11.84 -16.41
N LEU A 389 5.46 -12.31 -15.43
CA LEU A 389 6.38 -11.46 -14.68
C LEU A 389 7.56 -11.06 -15.54
N GLY A 390 8.18 -11.98 -16.28
CA GLY A 390 9.31 -11.69 -17.16
C GLY A 390 8.96 -10.70 -18.28
N ARG A 391 7.82 -10.90 -18.95
CA ARG A 391 7.31 -9.92 -19.93
C ARG A 391 7.03 -8.55 -19.29
N CYS A 392 6.48 -8.52 -18.08
CA CYS A 392 6.27 -7.26 -17.35
C CYS A 392 7.59 -6.57 -17.02
N VAL A 393 8.59 -7.32 -16.56
CA VAL A 393 9.94 -6.80 -16.30
C VAL A 393 10.55 -6.20 -17.55
N GLN A 394 10.43 -6.88 -18.71
CA GLN A 394 10.89 -6.33 -19.99
C GLN A 394 10.16 -5.04 -20.36
N ALA A 395 8.82 -5.02 -20.26
CA ALA A 395 8.04 -3.83 -20.59
C ALA A 395 8.45 -2.62 -19.72
N LEU A 396 8.74 -2.83 -18.44
CA LEU A 396 9.23 -1.78 -17.55
C LEU A 396 10.65 -1.34 -17.94
N ASP A 397 11.57 -2.29 -18.13
CA ASP A 397 12.97 -2.04 -18.48
C ASP A 397 13.12 -1.25 -19.81
N ASP A 398 12.20 -1.48 -20.76
CA ASP A 398 12.21 -0.83 -22.06
C ASP A 398 11.50 0.54 -22.08
N THR A 399 10.68 0.87 -21.07
CA THR A 399 9.78 2.03 -21.18
C THR A 399 9.89 3.06 -20.05
N ILE A 400 10.52 2.72 -18.92
CA ILE A 400 10.63 3.61 -17.77
C ILE A 400 12.05 3.68 -17.23
N GLU A 401 12.32 4.75 -16.47
CA GLU A 401 13.56 4.93 -15.71
C GLU A 401 13.33 4.61 -14.25
N CYS A 402 14.01 3.57 -13.76
CA CYS A 402 14.06 3.25 -12.33
C CYS A 402 15.46 2.77 -11.95
N ASP A 403 15.80 2.86 -10.66
CA ASP A 403 17.11 2.43 -10.18
C ASP A 403 17.10 0.93 -9.86
N PHE A 404 15.93 0.34 -9.58
CA PHE A 404 15.76 -1.10 -9.36
C PHE A 404 14.31 -1.53 -9.57
N ILE A 405 14.12 -2.81 -9.84
CA ILE A 405 12.81 -3.46 -9.85
C ILE A 405 12.71 -4.36 -8.61
N ASP A 406 11.61 -4.23 -7.85
CA ASP A 406 11.34 -5.03 -6.67
C ASP A 406 10.17 -6.00 -6.91
N ILE A 407 10.34 -7.27 -6.56
CA ILE A 407 9.28 -8.27 -6.68
C ILE A 407 8.58 -8.42 -5.33
N ASN A 408 7.26 -8.19 -5.31
CA ASN A 408 6.46 -8.41 -4.11
C ASN A 408 6.18 -9.90 -3.89
N MET A 409 6.80 -10.46 -2.85
CA MET A 409 6.59 -11.83 -2.37
C MET A 409 6.06 -11.87 -0.93
N GLY A 410 5.50 -10.73 -0.46
CA GLY A 410 5.05 -10.58 0.93
C GLY A 410 3.60 -10.15 1.08
N CYS A 411 2.89 -9.78 0.00
CA CYS A 411 1.48 -9.35 0.07
C CYS A 411 0.59 -10.45 0.66
N PRO A 412 -0.14 -10.18 1.76
CA PRO A 412 -0.93 -11.21 2.45
C PRO A 412 -2.35 -11.37 1.90
N ILE A 413 -2.78 -10.51 0.97
CA ILE A 413 -4.17 -10.40 0.49
C ILE A 413 -4.58 -11.70 -0.24
N ASP A 414 -5.71 -12.28 0.14
CA ASP A 414 -6.20 -13.54 -0.44
C ASP A 414 -6.36 -13.49 -1.96
N LEU A 415 -6.82 -12.35 -2.49
CA LEU A 415 -6.96 -12.16 -3.94
C LEU A 415 -5.62 -12.34 -4.70
N ILE A 416 -4.51 -11.94 -4.09
CA ILE A 416 -3.15 -12.08 -4.63
C ILE A 416 -2.63 -13.49 -4.39
N CYS A 417 -2.77 -14.00 -3.16
CA CYS A 417 -2.32 -15.34 -2.77
C CYS A 417 -3.02 -16.45 -3.59
N ASN A 418 -4.33 -16.32 -3.83
CA ASN A 418 -5.11 -17.27 -4.64
C ASN A 418 -4.67 -17.31 -6.11
N LYS A 419 -3.98 -16.26 -6.60
CA LYS A 419 -3.34 -16.23 -7.92
C LYS A 419 -1.92 -16.81 -7.91
N GLY A 420 -1.46 -17.35 -6.78
CA GLY A 420 -0.13 -17.92 -6.62
C GLY A 420 0.98 -16.88 -6.53
N ALA A 421 0.67 -15.62 -6.20
CA ALA A 421 1.58 -14.49 -6.09
C ALA A 421 1.67 -13.99 -4.63
N GLY A 422 2.48 -12.96 -4.40
CA GLY A 422 2.66 -12.40 -3.07
C GLY A 422 3.21 -13.43 -2.07
N SER A 423 2.72 -13.44 -0.85
CA SER A 423 3.22 -14.33 0.21
C SER A 423 2.99 -15.83 -0.04
N MET A 424 2.09 -16.22 -0.98
CA MET A 424 1.93 -17.62 -1.39
C MET A 424 3.20 -18.21 -2.02
N LEU A 425 4.08 -17.38 -2.54
CA LEU A 425 5.36 -17.82 -3.10
C LEU A 425 6.27 -18.44 -2.04
N LEU A 426 6.12 -18.08 -0.75
CA LEU A 426 6.89 -18.66 0.35
C LEU A 426 6.64 -20.17 0.54
N GLU A 427 5.48 -20.69 0.08
CA GLU A 427 5.19 -22.12 0.03
C GLU A 427 5.74 -22.81 -1.24
N LYS A 428 6.41 -22.04 -2.13
CA LYS A 428 6.89 -22.52 -3.43
C LYS A 428 8.30 -22.01 -3.75
N PRO A 429 9.34 -22.43 -3.00
CA PRO A 429 10.70 -21.90 -3.15
C PRO A 429 11.29 -22.04 -4.55
N LYS A 430 11.04 -23.15 -5.25
CA LYS A 430 11.47 -23.34 -6.64
C LYS A 430 10.90 -22.27 -7.58
N ARG A 431 9.62 -21.92 -7.39
CA ARG A 431 8.98 -20.86 -8.18
C ARG A 431 9.55 -19.48 -7.84
N MET A 432 9.86 -19.21 -6.57
CA MET A 432 10.57 -17.97 -6.19
C MET A 432 11.89 -17.84 -6.93
N GLU A 433 12.68 -18.91 -6.95
CA GLU A 433 13.95 -18.98 -7.68
C GLU A 433 13.75 -18.71 -9.17
N GLU A 434 12.81 -19.40 -9.82
CA GLU A 434 12.48 -19.21 -11.24
C GLU A 434 12.11 -17.75 -11.56
N LEU A 435 11.26 -17.12 -10.72
CA LEU A 435 10.84 -15.74 -10.87
C LEU A 435 12.00 -14.76 -10.74
N VAL A 436 12.86 -14.93 -9.73
CA VAL A 436 14.01 -14.04 -9.51
C VAL A 436 15.05 -14.21 -10.60
N ARG A 437 15.43 -15.45 -10.95
CA ARG A 437 16.45 -15.73 -11.97
C ARG A 437 16.03 -15.23 -13.34
N SER A 438 14.81 -15.56 -13.79
CA SER A 438 14.32 -15.10 -15.08
C SER A 438 14.23 -13.57 -15.16
N SER A 439 13.66 -12.93 -14.12
CA SER A 439 13.57 -11.47 -14.07
C SER A 439 14.95 -10.82 -14.07
N ASN A 440 15.91 -11.36 -13.31
CA ASN A 440 17.28 -10.83 -13.28
C ASN A 440 17.99 -10.91 -14.64
N LEU A 441 17.78 -11.97 -15.41
CA LEU A 441 18.36 -12.10 -16.75
C LEU A 441 17.72 -11.13 -17.76
N ILE A 442 16.43 -10.80 -17.57
CA ILE A 442 15.67 -9.95 -18.48
C ILE A 442 16.00 -8.46 -18.26
N CYS A 443 15.98 -7.96 -17.01
CA CYS A 443 16.15 -6.54 -16.74
C CYS A 443 17.61 -6.07 -16.77
N SER A 444 17.80 -4.79 -17.08
CA SER A 444 19.10 -4.11 -17.07
C SER A 444 19.46 -3.49 -15.71
N VAL A 445 18.46 -3.28 -14.85
CA VAL A 445 18.62 -2.69 -13.51
C VAL A 445 18.75 -3.77 -12.43
N PRO A 446 19.27 -3.44 -11.23
CA PRO A 446 19.28 -4.34 -10.08
C PRO A 446 17.88 -4.89 -9.76
N LEU A 447 17.80 -6.15 -9.36
CA LEU A 447 16.57 -6.81 -8.96
C LEU A 447 16.59 -7.05 -7.46
N THR A 448 15.54 -6.59 -6.76
CA THR A 448 15.29 -6.88 -5.35
C THR A 448 13.97 -7.62 -5.18
N PHE A 449 13.73 -8.16 -4.02
CA PHE A 449 12.41 -8.69 -3.69
C PHE A 449 12.08 -8.49 -2.22
N LYS A 450 10.78 -8.31 -1.94
CA LYS A 450 10.28 -8.10 -0.59
C LYS A 450 9.43 -9.29 -0.14
N THR A 451 9.74 -9.85 1.04
CA THR A 451 9.04 -11.01 1.57
C THR A 451 8.72 -10.89 3.06
N ARG A 452 8.10 -11.94 3.61
CA ARG A 452 7.82 -12.16 5.02
C ARG A 452 8.62 -13.36 5.54
N MET A 453 8.63 -13.59 6.86
CA MET A 453 9.33 -14.73 7.48
C MET A 453 8.81 -16.09 7.00
N GLY A 454 7.51 -16.17 6.71
CA GLY A 454 6.81 -17.38 6.28
C GLY A 454 5.35 -17.12 5.97
N TYR A 455 4.65 -18.12 5.44
CA TYR A 455 3.23 -18.06 5.11
C TYR A 455 2.33 -18.38 6.30
N LYS A 456 2.64 -19.46 7.03
CA LYS A 456 1.91 -19.91 8.23
C LYS A 456 2.60 -19.41 9.50
N ASP A 457 1.87 -19.24 10.59
CA ASP A 457 2.43 -18.80 11.88
C ASP A 457 3.50 -19.76 12.44
N THR A 458 3.34 -21.03 12.17
CA THR A 458 4.24 -22.08 12.64
C THR A 458 5.48 -22.28 11.77
N SER A 459 5.50 -21.68 10.55
CA SER A 459 6.54 -21.93 9.56
C SER A 459 7.29 -20.66 9.19
N ARG A 460 8.50 -20.51 9.70
CA ARG A 460 9.47 -19.48 9.31
C ARG A 460 10.43 -20.07 8.29
N VAL A 461 10.38 -19.63 7.05
CA VAL A 461 11.10 -20.25 5.93
C VAL A 461 12.18 -19.36 5.30
N ALA A 462 12.24 -18.06 5.63
CA ALA A 462 13.16 -17.15 4.96
C ALA A 462 14.63 -17.58 5.07
N HIS A 463 15.05 -18.10 6.23
CA HIS A 463 16.43 -18.58 6.47
C HIS A 463 16.82 -19.76 5.58
N THR A 464 15.88 -20.51 5.01
CA THR A 464 16.16 -21.69 4.19
C THR A 464 16.60 -21.35 2.76
N PHE A 465 16.13 -20.26 2.21
CA PHE A 465 16.45 -19.85 0.82
C PHE A 465 17.45 -18.69 0.74
N VAL A 466 17.59 -17.89 1.80
CA VAL A 466 18.45 -16.70 1.81
C VAL A 466 19.92 -16.99 1.45
N PRO A 467 20.57 -18.09 1.85
CA PRO A 467 21.95 -18.36 1.44
C PRO A 467 22.16 -18.43 -0.07
N ARG A 468 21.10 -18.75 -0.84
CA ARG A 468 21.16 -18.94 -2.30
C ARG A 468 20.70 -17.75 -3.14
N ILE A 469 20.14 -16.68 -2.53
CA ILE A 469 19.51 -15.60 -3.30
C ILE A 469 20.46 -14.79 -4.16
N LYS A 470 21.77 -14.77 -3.81
CA LYS A 470 22.81 -14.19 -4.64
C LYS A 470 22.97 -14.96 -5.97
N GLU A 471 22.90 -16.28 -5.92
CA GLU A 471 22.96 -17.15 -7.10
C GLU A 471 21.72 -16.98 -7.97
N TRP A 472 20.59 -16.57 -7.39
CA TRP A 472 19.39 -16.21 -8.16
C TRP A 472 19.54 -14.85 -8.87
N GLY A 473 20.55 -14.06 -8.49
CA GLY A 473 20.80 -12.73 -9.04
C GLY A 473 20.09 -11.59 -8.31
N ALA A 474 19.61 -11.83 -7.08
CA ALA A 474 19.06 -10.78 -6.26
C ALA A 474 20.15 -9.82 -5.75
N SER A 475 19.90 -8.51 -5.83
CA SER A 475 20.81 -7.46 -5.36
C SER A 475 20.59 -7.10 -3.88
N ALA A 476 19.37 -7.28 -3.37
CA ALA A 476 19.01 -7.13 -1.96
C ALA A 476 17.68 -7.85 -1.66
N LEU A 477 17.42 -8.08 -0.37
CA LEU A 477 16.16 -8.63 0.12
C LEU A 477 15.58 -7.74 1.22
N THR A 478 14.32 -7.36 1.10
CA THR A 478 13.56 -6.77 2.22
C THR A 478 12.79 -7.85 2.96
N LEU A 479 13.04 -8.00 4.25
CA LEU A 479 12.40 -9.00 5.11
C LEU A 479 11.49 -8.34 6.15
N HIS A 480 10.17 -8.59 6.06
CA HIS A 480 9.24 -8.20 7.10
C HIS A 480 9.24 -9.24 8.23
N GLY A 481 9.55 -8.81 9.46
CA GLY A 481 9.65 -9.64 10.66
C GLY A 481 8.33 -10.24 11.15
N ARG A 482 7.41 -10.57 10.24
CA ARG A 482 6.12 -11.22 10.49
C ARG A 482 5.81 -12.27 9.45
N THR A 483 5.05 -13.32 9.81
CA THR A 483 4.47 -14.24 8.84
C THR A 483 3.24 -13.62 8.15
N ARG A 484 2.73 -14.27 7.10
CA ARG A 484 1.47 -13.84 6.48
C ARG A 484 0.29 -13.94 7.44
N ALA A 485 0.18 -15.04 8.18
CA ALA A 485 -0.90 -15.28 9.11
C ALA A 485 -0.83 -14.37 10.35
N GLN A 486 0.39 -13.98 10.74
CA GLN A 486 0.64 -13.04 11.82
C GLN A 486 0.32 -11.61 11.37
N ARG A 487 -0.85 -11.16 11.72
CA ARG A 487 -1.23 -9.77 11.49
C ARG A 487 -0.43 -8.82 12.41
N TYR A 488 -0.86 -7.60 12.58
CA TYR A 488 -0.19 -6.60 13.43
C TYR A 488 -0.44 -6.78 14.94
N SER A 489 -1.04 -7.90 15.36
CA SER A 489 -1.29 -8.22 16.77
C SER A 489 -0.02 -8.60 17.56
N ARG A 490 1.06 -8.91 16.87
CA ARG A 490 2.37 -9.21 17.45
C ARG A 490 3.42 -8.29 16.89
N GLU A 491 4.50 -8.08 17.62
CA GLU A 491 5.66 -7.31 17.19
C GLU A 491 6.41 -8.00 16.06
N ALA A 492 7.16 -7.21 15.27
CA ALA A 492 8.08 -7.75 14.28
C ALA A 492 9.26 -8.42 14.95
N ASP A 493 9.63 -9.59 14.46
CA ASP A 493 10.72 -10.40 14.99
C ASP A 493 12.06 -9.95 14.39
N TRP A 494 12.69 -8.97 15.02
CA TRP A 494 13.97 -8.43 14.58
C TRP A 494 15.14 -9.37 14.85
N GLU A 495 15.04 -10.25 15.85
CA GLU A 495 16.03 -11.29 16.09
C GLU A 495 16.08 -12.29 14.92
N TYR A 496 14.91 -12.67 14.41
CA TYR A 496 14.85 -13.51 13.23
C TYR A 496 15.34 -12.77 11.95
N ILE A 497 15.07 -11.46 11.81
CA ILE A 497 15.64 -10.67 10.70
C ILE A 497 17.17 -10.71 10.77
N ARG A 498 17.77 -10.51 11.94
CA ARG A 498 19.22 -10.58 12.14
C ARG A 498 19.76 -11.96 11.79
N LYS A 499 19.14 -13.03 12.31
CA LYS A 499 19.53 -14.41 11.96
C LYS A 499 19.55 -14.66 10.44
N VAL A 500 18.57 -14.14 9.72
CA VAL A 500 18.51 -14.24 8.25
C VAL A 500 19.60 -13.40 7.60
N ALA A 501 19.86 -12.22 8.13
CA ALA A 501 20.90 -11.33 7.63
C ALA A 501 22.31 -11.93 7.80
N ASP A 502 22.59 -12.56 8.94
CA ASP A 502 23.86 -13.26 9.22
C ASP A 502 24.13 -14.39 8.19
N ALA A 503 23.08 -15.02 7.68
CA ALA A 503 23.17 -16.08 6.66
C ALA A 503 23.17 -15.58 5.22
N SER A 504 23.02 -14.29 4.99
CA SER A 504 22.84 -13.71 3.65
C SER A 504 24.15 -13.26 3.03
N SER A 505 24.28 -13.50 1.73
CA SER A 505 25.37 -12.96 0.91
C SER A 505 25.00 -11.69 0.12
N VAL A 506 23.77 -11.18 0.33
CA VAL A 506 23.29 -9.90 -0.21
C VAL A 506 22.77 -9.02 0.93
N PRO A 507 22.71 -7.69 0.75
CA PRO A 507 22.16 -6.79 1.76
C PRO A 507 20.74 -7.18 2.19
N ILE A 508 20.48 -7.27 3.50
CA ILE A 508 19.17 -7.47 4.08
C ILE A 508 18.66 -6.14 4.61
N ILE A 509 17.45 -5.78 4.20
CA ILE A 509 16.69 -4.60 4.61
C ILE A 509 15.60 -5.07 5.57
N GLY A 510 15.73 -4.73 6.86
CA GLY A 510 14.75 -5.10 7.87
C GLY A 510 13.45 -4.30 7.72
N ASN A 511 12.30 -4.90 8.00
CA ASN A 511 11.03 -4.21 7.95
C ASN A 511 10.10 -4.63 9.10
N GLY A 512 9.46 -3.65 9.73
CA GLY A 512 8.47 -3.82 10.79
C GLY A 512 8.78 -2.97 12.02
N ASP A 513 7.75 -2.29 12.51
CA ASP A 513 7.70 -1.58 13.81
C ASP A 513 8.82 -0.55 14.07
N ILE A 514 9.25 0.16 13.04
CA ILE A 514 10.10 1.34 13.20
C ILE A 514 9.17 2.56 13.26
N TYR A 515 9.02 3.14 14.45
CA TYR A 515 8.18 4.30 14.74
C TYR A 515 8.96 5.46 15.34
N THR A 516 10.17 5.20 15.88
CA THR A 516 11.04 6.19 16.50
C THR A 516 12.48 6.01 16.05
N TYR A 517 13.32 7.04 16.24
CA TYR A 517 14.76 6.88 15.99
C TYR A 517 15.39 5.84 16.93
N HIS A 518 14.81 5.64 18.13
CA HIS A 518 15.26 4.59 19.06
C HIS A 518 15.05 3.20 18.49
N ASP A 519 13.90 2.95 17.83
CA ASP A 519 13.65 1.68 17.16
C ASP A 519 14.68 1.42 16.06
N TYR A 520 15.07 2.47 15.33
CA TYR A 520 16.11 2.39 14.31
C TYR A 520 17.49 2.06 14.93
N VAL A 521 17.87 2.75 16.02
CA VAL A 521 19.13 2.50 16.71
C VAL A 521 19.19 1.07 17.24
N GLU A 522 18.12 0.61 17.91
CA GLU A 522 18.06 -0.70 18.51
C GLU A 522 18.13 -1.85 17.47
N ASN A 523 17.36 -1.70 16.39
CA ASN A 523 17.18 -2.80 15.44
C ASN A 523 18.17 -2.76 14.27
N VAL A 524 18.68 -1.59 13.89
CA VAL A 524 19.55 -1.43 12.72
C VAL A 524 20.97 -1.07 13.15
N VAL A 525 21.16 0.04 13.91
CA VAL A 525 22.52 0.51 14.23
C VAL A 525 23.27 -0.50 15.07
N LYS A 526 22.65 -1.08 16.09
CA LYS A 526 23.28 -2.13 16.91
C LYS A 526 23.56 -3.43 16.15
N ASN A 527 22.96 -3.61 14.97
CA ASN A 527 23.11 -4.79 14.12
C ASN A 527 23.67 -4.44 12.72
N GLN A 528 24.37 -3.32 12.58
CA GLN A 528 24.84 -2.78 11.29
C GLN A 528 25.86 -3.67 10.55
N ASP A 529 26.42 -4.67 11.23
CA ASP A 529 27.33 -5.66 10.61
C ASP A 529 26.54 -6.69 9.78
N SER A 530 25.26 -6.90 10.11
CA SER A 530 24.41 -7.90 9.45
C SER A 530 23.29 -7.24 8.65
N ILE A 531 22.61 -6.23 9.22
CA ILE A 531 21.46 -5.55 8.64
C ILE A 531 21.91 -4.26 7.93
N ALA A 532 21.66 -4.17 6.62
CA ALA A 532 22.09 -3.01 5.84
C ALA A 532 21.34 -1.73 6.21
N THR A 533 20.04 -1.81 6.39
CA THR A 533 19.14 -0.71 6.76
C THR A 533 17.75 -1.24 7.09
N CYS A 534 16.79 -0.31 7.31
CA CYS A 534 15.38 -0.67 7.44
C CYS A 534 14.49 0.00 6.39
N MET A 535 13.37 -0.68 6.10
CA MET A 535 12.25 -0.14 5.34
C MET A 535 11.17 0.33 6.32
N ILE A 536 10.79 1.60 6.23
CA ILE A 536 9.82 2.24 7.13
C ILE A 536 8.46 2.30 6.42
N ALA A 537 7.44 1.75 7.06
CA ALA A 537 6.08 1.69 6.52
C ALA A 537 5.11 2.55 7.34
N ARG A 538 4.39 1.94 8.30
CA ARG A 538 3.39 2.62 9.12
C ARG A 538 3.96 3.80 9.94
N GLY A 539 5.24 3.71 10.33
CA GLY A 539 5.92 4.84 10.99
C GLY A 539 5.86 6.11 10.15
N ALA A 540 6.14 6.01 8.84
CA ALA A 540 6.05 7.14 7.92
C ALA A 540 4.60 7.61 7.66
N LEU A 541 3.60 6.70 7.70
CA LEU A 541 2.19 7.09 7.57
C LEU A 541 1.72 7.92 8.77
N VAL A 542 2.15 7.57 9.98
CA VAL A 542 1.79 8.27 11.20
C VAL A 542 2.57 9.57 11.35
N LYS A 543 3.88 9.55 11.08
CA LYS A 543 4.77 10.71 11.14
C LYS A 543 5.84 10.66 10.04
N PRO A 544 5.62 11.29 8.90
CA PRO A 544 6.59 11.25 7.80
C PRO A 544 7.93 11.89 8.14
N TRP A 545 7.99 12.75 9.16
CA TRP A 545 9.25 13.33 9.70
C TRP A 545 10.11 12.33 10.49
N ILE A 546 9.72 11.05 10.58
CA ILE A 546 10.54 9.99 11.18
C ILE A 546 11.92 9.88 10.51
N PHE A 547 12.00 10.16 9.21
CA PHE A 547 13.26 10.15 8.48
C PHE A 547 14.21 11.27 9.00
N THR A 548 13.66 12.45 9.30
CA THR A 548 14.40 13.55 9.94
C THR A 548 14.83 13.17 11.34
N GLU A 549 13.93 12.63 12.17
CA GLU A 549 14.25 12.19 13.53
C GLU A 549 15.39 11.18 13.58
N ILE A 550 15.39 10.21 12.66
CA ILE A 550 16.45 9.20 12.59
C ILE A 550 17.78 9.83 12.19
N LYS A 551 17.80 10.72 11.20
CA LYS A 551 19.02 11.39 10.75
C LYS A 551 19.60 12.34 11.80
N GLU A 552 18.73 13.01 12.54
CA GLU A 552 19.12 13.94 13.61
C GLU A 552 19.25 13.28 14.97
N GLN A 553 18.89 11.99 15.10
CA GLN A 553 18.96 11.20 16.33
C GLN A 553 18.20 11.85 17.51
N ARG A 554 17.03 12.40 17.24
CA ARG A 554 16.19 13.07 18.24
C ARG A 554 14.71 12.69 18.09
N ASN A 555 13.95 12.83 19.19
CA ASN A 555 12.50 12.89 19.14
C ASN A 555 12.12 14.35 18.84
N TRP A 556 11.42 14.59 17.74
CA TRP A 556 10.96 15.92 17.39
C TRP A 556 9.60 16.19 18.00
N ASP A 557 9.53 17.11 18.97
CA ASP A 557 8.25 17.62 19.47
C ASP A 557 7.70 18.66 18.48
N ILE A 558 7.29 18.14 17.33
CA ILE A 558 6.77 18.93 16.23
C ILE A 558 5.48 19.66 16.66
N SER A 559 5.37 20.95 16.37
CA SER A 559 4.20 21.76 16.65
C SER A 559 3.01 21.40 15.74
N SER A 560 1.82 21.78 16.17
CA SER A 560 0.59 21.67 15.35
C SER A 560 0.72 22.44 14.04
N HIS A 561 1.35 23.61 14.07
CA HIS A 561 1.58 24.45 12.89
C HIS A 561 2.51 23.77 11.88
N GLU A 562 3.67 23.26 12.33
CA GLU A 562 4.59 22.50 11.46
C GLU A 562 3.91 21.26 10.85
N ARG A 563 3.07 20.56 11.65
CA ARG A 563 2.29 19.43 11.13
C ARG A 563 1.29 19.87 10.06
N PHE A 564 0.66 21.03 10.23
CA PHE A 564 -0.27 21.56 9.24
C PHE A 564 0.46 21.99 7.96
N GLU A 565 1.67 22.57 8.05
CA GLU A 565 2.51 22.87 6.88
C GLU A 565 2.87 21.59 6.10
N ILE A 566 3.11 20.47 6.80
CA ILE A 566 3.32 19.16 6.13
C ILE A 566 2.07 18.71 5.37
N LEU A 567 0.84 18.96 5.87
CA LEU A 567 -0.40 18.69 5.13
C LEU A 567 -0.55 19.63 3.92
N LYS A 568 -0.16 20.91 4.07
CA LYS A 568 -0.13 21.92 2.99
C LYS A 568 0.83 21.47 1.88
N ASP A 569 2.02 20.99 2.22
CA ASP A 569 2.97 20.44 1.25
C ASP A 569 2.43 19.23 0.48
N PHE A 570 1.78 18.31 1.18
CA PHE A 570 1.12 17.19 0.49
C PHE A 570 0.04 17.67 -0.48
N ALA A 571 -0.78 18.64 -0.08
CA ALA A 571 -1.83 19.19 -0.95
C ALA A 571 -1.23 19.87 -2.19
N ARG A 572 -0.14 20.65 -2.04
CA ARG A 572 0.62 21.25 -3.15
C ARG A 572 1.12 20.18 -4.12
N PHE A 573 1.82 19.16 -3.63
CA PHE A 573 2.34 18.07 -4.44
C PHE A 573 1.21 17.28 -5.12
N GLY A 574 0.06 17.16 -4.45
CA GLY A 574 -1.13 16.53 -5.02
C GLY A 574 -1.70 17.32 -6.21
N LEU A 575 -1.84 18.64 -6.09
CA LEU A 575 -2.33 19.49 -7.17
C LEU A 575 -1.36 19.52 -8.36
N GLU A 576 -0.05 19.55 -8.11
CA GLU A 576 0.96 19.44 -9.15
C GLU A 576 0.87 18.09 -9.90
N HIS A 577 0.60 17.00 -9.18
CA HIS A 577 0.56 15.64 -9.75
C HIS A 577 -0.77 15.31 -10.42
N TRP A 578 -1.89 15.52 -9.74
CA TRP A 578 -3.22 15.14 -10.23
C TRP A 578 -3.91 16.23 -11.04
N GLY A 579 -3.50 17.49 -10.87
CA GLY A 579 -4.01 18.62 -11.61
C GLY A 579 -4.71 19.66 -10.74
N SER A 580 -4.90 20.84 -11.32
CA SER A 580 -5.54 22.00 -10.70
C SER A 580 -7.01 22.18 -11.13
N ASP A 581 -7.56 21.26 -11.92
CA ASP A 581 -8.99 21.24 -12.24
C ASP A 581 -9.79 20.59 -11.07
N GLU A 582 -11.10 20.65 -11.16
CA GLU A 582 -11.98 20.06 -10.14
C GLU A 582 -11.64 18.59 -9.83
N ARG A 583 -11.31 17.81 -10.87
CA ARG A 583 -10.95 16.41 -10.71
C ARG A 583 -9.62 16.25 -9.94
N GLY A 584 -8.64 17.08 -10.24
CA GLY A 584 -7.34 17.06 -9.55
C GLY A 584 -7.48 17.46 -8.09
N VAL A 585 -8.27 18.51 -7.80
CA VAL A 585 -8.58 18.96 -6.45
C VAL A 585 -9.26 17.84 -5.64
N GLU A 586 -10.30 17.20 -6.20
CA GLU A 586 -11.01 16.11 -5.51
C GLU A 586 -10.14 14.87 -5.34
N GLN A 587 -9.24 14.58 -6.28
CA GLN A 587 -8.26 13.49 -6.13
C GLN A 587 -7.26 13.81 -5.02
N THR A 588 -6.76 15.03 -4.95
CA THR A 588 -5.88 15.50 -3.87
C THR A 588 -6.58 15.42 -2.53
N ARG A 589 -7.82 15.94 -2.43
CA ARG A 589 -8.67 15.85 -1.24
C ARG A 589 -8.81 14.42 -0.74
N ARG A 590 -9.16 13.51 -1.63
CA ARG A 590 -9.35 12.10 -1.29
C ARG A 590 -8.09 11.48 -0.70
N PHE A 591 -6.94 11.66 -1.32
CA PHE A 591 -5.70 11.05 -0.84
C PHE A 591 -5.14 11.74 0.40
N LEU A 592 -5.34 13.04 0.56
CA LEU A 592 -5.02 13.75 1.79
C LEU A 592 -5.82 13.16 2.97
N LEU A 593 -7.11 12.97 2.80
CA LEU A 593 -7.98 12.39 3.83
C LEU A 593 -7.67 10.92 4.12
N GLU A 594 -7.33 10.12 3.09
CA GLU A 594 -6.86 8.74 3.30
C GLU A 594 -5.57 8.74 4.16
N TRP A 595 -4.65 9.68 3.93
CA TRP A 595 -3.45 9.79 4.75
C TRP A 595 -3.76 10.32 6.16
N MET A 596 -4.63 11.32 6.32
CA MET A 596 -5.03 11.84 7.62
C MET A 596 -5.65 10.76 8.51
N SER A 597 -6.23 9.70 7.94
CA SER A 597 -6.71 8.54 8.68
C SER A 597 -5.61 7.75 9.41
N PHE A 598 -4.35 8.08 9.18
CA PHE A 598 -3.18 7.54 9.88
C PHE A 598 -2.51 8.57 10.78
N THR A 599 -2.36 9.82 10.33
CA THR A 599 -1.58 10.87 11.04
C THR A 599 -2.21 11.25 12.37
N TYR A 600 -3.54 11.11 12.54
CA TYR A 600 -4.23 11.42 13.81
C TYR A 600 -3.74 10.53 14.97
N ARG A 601 -3.10 9.40 14.67
CA ARG A 601 -2.55 8.48 15.68
C ARG A 601 -1.27 8.98 16.33
N TYR A 602 -0.69 10.05 15.80
CA TYR A 602 0.50 10.64 16.39
C TYR A 602 0.14 11.31 17.71
N THR A 603 0.85 10.94 18.76
CA THR A 603 0.78 11.61 20.05
C THR A 603 1.97 12.55 20.20
N PRO A 604 1.77 13.87 20.36
CA PRO A 604 2.86 14.82 20.50
C PRO A 604 3.79 14.46 21.66
N VAL A 605 5.09 14.61 21.45
CA VAL A 605 6.12 14.25 22.44
C VAL A 605 5.94 15.06 23.72
N GLY A 606 5.63 16.35 23.58
CA GLY A 606 5.51 17.27 24.72
C GLY A 606 4.32 17.02 25.65
N ILE A 607 3.36 16.16 25.24
CA ILE A 607 2.22 15.77 26.12
C ILE A 607 2.41 14.40 26.77
N LEU A 608 3.52 13.71 26.49
CA LEU A 608 3.81 12.40 27.09
C LEU A 608 4.38 12.56 28.50
N GLU A 609 4.07 11.61 29.36
CA GLU A 609 4.76 11.45 30.63
C GLU A 609 6.19 10.99 30.41
N THR A 610 7.14 11.49 31.17
CA THR A 610 8.54 11.08 31.13
C THR A 610 8.90 10.27 32.37
N ILE A 611 9.74 9.24 32.19
CA ILE A 611 10.32 8.46 33.27
C ILE A 611 11.75 8.91 33.43
N ASN A 612 12.10 9.51 34.57
CA ASN A 612 13.45 10.04 34.83
C ASN A 612 13.95 10.97 33.69
N GLY A 613 13.05 11.80 33.13
CA GLY A 613 13.37 12.71 32.02
C GLY A 613 13.51 12.01 30.65
N GLN A 614 13.27 10.72 30.56
CA GLN A 614 13.27 9.98 29.31
C GLN A 614 11.85 9.67 28.84
N LEU A 615 11.62 9.81 27.54
CA LEU A 615 10.35 9.40 26.92
C LEU A 615 10.26 7.87 26.95
N PRO A 616 9.11 7.34 27.37
CA PRO A 616 8.87 5.91 27.27
C PRO A 616 8.85 5.51 25.78
N ASN A 617 9.40 4.33 25.48
CA ASN A 617 9.27 3.75 24.15
C ASN A 617 7.81 3.30 23.95
N VAL A 618 7.04 4.13 23.25
CA VAL A 618 5.63 3.89 22.99
C VAL A 618 5.46 3.30 21.61
N SER A 619 5.03 2.05 21.56
CA SER A 619 4.62 1.46 20.29
C SER A 619 3.38 2.17 19.75
N MET A 620 3.53 2.91 18.64
CA MET A 620 2.41 3.56 17.95
C MET A 620 1.45 2.58 17.25
N THR A 621 1.61 1.27 17.48
CA THR A 621 0.62 0.26 17.05
C THR A 621 -0.68 0.39 17.82
N GLN A 622 -0.65 1.08 18.97
CA GLN A 622 -1.77 1.24 19.85
C GLN A 622 -2.41 2.61 19.67
N ARG A 623 -3.70 2.67 19.99
CA ARG A 623 -4.44 3.94 19.91
C ARG A 623 -4.14 4.75 21.15
N PRO A 624 -3.77 6.03 21.00
CA PRO A 624 -3.63 6.90 22.13
C PRO A 624 -4.99 7.07 22.82
N PRO A 625 -5.03 7.34 24.14
CA PRO A 625 -6.24 7.82 24.79
C PRO A 625 -6.71 9.10 24.11
N LYS A 626 -8.01 9.40 24.18
CA LYS A 626 -8.50 10.69 23.70
C LYS A 626 -7.88 11.81 24.54
N PHE A 627 -7.19 12.73 23.90
CA PHE A 627 -6.54 13.85 24.57
C PHE A 627 -6.94 15.19 23.93
N VAL A 628 -6.72 16.26 24.68
CA VAL A 628 -6.76 17.65 24.20
C VAL A 628 -5.33 18.05 23.91
N GLY A 629 -5.08 18.61 22.74
CA GLY A 629 -3.77 19.12 22.38
C GLY A 629 -3.40 20.38 23.17
N ARG A 630 -2.17 20.87 22.96
CA ARG A 630 -1.67 22.11 23.56
C ARG A 630 -2.38 23.34 22.99
N ASP A 631 -2.94 23.20 21.79
CA ASP A 631 -3.77 24.20 21.10
C ASP A 631 -4.92 23.51 20.31
N ASP A 632 -5.81 24.33 19.75
CA ASP A 632 -6.99 23.85 19.04
C ASP A 632 -6.60 23.07 17.77
N MET A 633 -5.58 23.52 17.04
CA MET A 633 -5.10 22.84 15.83
C MET A 633 -4.54 21.45 16.20
N GLU A 634 -3.75 21.35 17.28
CA GLU A 634 -3.23 20.06 17.73
C GLU A 634 -4.36 19.11 18.13
N THR A 635 -5.41 19.64 18.77
CA THR A 635 -6.62 18.90 19.12
C THR A 635 -7.36 18.39 17.87
N MET A 636 -7.49 19.21 16.83
CA MET A 636 -8.10 18.83 15.56
C MET A 636 -7.28 17.75 14.84
N LEU A 637 -5.95 17.91 14.80
CA LEU A 637 -5.04 16.96 14.16
C LEU A 637 -4.98 15.60 14.85
N ALA A 638 -5.38 15.52 16.12
CA ALA A 638 -5.47 14.29 16.92
C ALA A 638 -6.87 13.63 16.88
N SER A 639 -7.84 14.28 16.22
CA SER A 639 -9.21 13.77 16.17
C SER A 639 -9.31 12.48 15.37
N ASP A 640 -10.07 11.50 15.89
CA ASP A 640 -10.44 10.26 15.19
C ASP A 640 -11.73 10.41 14.36
N ASP A 641 -12.26 11.63 14.26
CA ASP A 641 -13.48 11.96 13.53
C ASP A 641 -13.18 12.44 12.11
N ALA A 642 -13.69 11.71 11.13
CA ALA A 642 -13.48 12.05 9.72
C ALA A 642 -14.08 13.41 9.32
N SER A 643 -15.08 13.93 10.04
CA SER A 643 -15.61 15.27 9.79
C SER A 643 -14.58 16.36 10.10
N VAL A 644 -13.83 16.21 11.19
CA VAL A 644 -12.74 17.14 11.54
C VAL A 644 -11.61 17.12 10.51
N TRP A 645 -11.32 15.94 9.93
CA TRP A 645 -10.35 15.86 8.84
C TRP A 645 -10.86 16.58 7.58
N CYS A 646 -12.17 16.50 7.31
CA CYS A 646 -12.77 17.24 6.20
C CYS A 646 -12.64 18.75 6.43
N ASP A 647 -12.92 19.26 7.64
CA ASP A 647 -12.78 20.67 8.00
C ASP A 647 -11.33 21.17 7.79
N LEU A 648 -10.33 20.39 8.24
CA LEU A 648 -8.91 20.70 8.00
C LEU A 648 -8.55 20.69 6.50
N CYS A 649 -9.11 19.72 5.77
CA CYS A 649 -8.88 19.61 4.32
C CYS A 649 -9.54 20.78 3.56
N GLU A 650 -10.70 21.28 4.01
CA GLU A 650 -11.39 22.41 3.40
C GLU A 650 -10.62 23.73 3.55
N LYS A 651 -9.84 23.89 4.63
CA LYS A 651 -8.91 25.02 4.76
C LYS A 651 -7.83 25.04 3.67
N LEU A 652 -7.47 23.88 3.09
CA LEU A 652 -6.43 23.75 2.06
C LEU A 652 -7.00 23.69 0.63
N LEU A 653 -8.14 23.05 0.44
CA LEU A 653 -8.69 22.70 -0.88
C LEU A 653 -10.08 23.29 -1.11
N GLY A 654 -10.51 24.25 -0.26
CA GLY A 654 -11.85 24.84 -0.32
C GLY A 654 -12.94 23.82 0.02
N LYS A 655 -14.20 24.26 -0.03
CA LYS A 655 -15.36 23.44 0.36
C LYS A 655 -15.51 22.18 -0.51
N ALA A 656 -15.82 21.07 0.13
CA ALA A 656 -16.15 19.83 -0.57
C ALA A 656 -17.47 19.97 -1.33
N PRO A 657 -17.75 19.11 -2.33
CA PRO A 657 -19.05 19.07 -2.99
C PRO A 657 -20.18 18.85 -2.00
N GLU A 658 -21.33 19.50 -2.24
CA GLU A 658 -22.52 19.32 -1.39
C GLU A 658 -22.91 17.84 -1.31
N GLY A 659 -23.21 17.37 -0.11
CA GLY A 659 -23.55 15.96 0.13
C GLY A 659 -22.38 14.97 0.04
N TRP A 660 -21.16 15.46 -0.19
CA TRP A 660 -19.98 14.61 -0.21
C TRP A 660 -19.64 14.10 1.19
N LYS A 661 -19.33 12.79 1.30
CA LYS A 661 -18.95 12.14 2.57
C LYS A 661 -17.70 11.31 2.37
N PHE A 662 -16.76 11.49 3.26
CA PHE A 662 -15.54 10.69 3.28
C PHE A 662 -15.70 9.48 4.22
N THR A 663 -15.30 8.32 3.73
CA THR A 663 -15.12 7.12 4.54
C THR A 663 -13.77 6.51 4.15
N PRO A 664 -12.81 6.43 5.08
CA PRO A 664 -11.50 5.87 4.77
C PRO A 664 -11.61 4.40 4.34
N LYS A 665 -10.72 3.96 3.45
CA LYS A 665 -10.66 2.56 3.03
C LYS A 665 -10.43 1.62 4.22
N HIS A 666 -9.65 2.06 5.19
CA HIS A 666 -9.46 1.36 6.45
C HIS A 666 -10.51 1.84 7.46
N LYS A 667 -11.70 1.23 7.42
CA LYS A 667 -12.82 1.58 8.31
C LYS A 667 -12.46 1.52 9.80
N SER A 668 -11.49 0.69 10.20
CA SER A 668 -10.95 0.64 11.56
C SER A 668 -10.26 1.94 11.99
N ASN A 669 -9.97 2.85 11.05
CA ASN A 669 -9.34 4.13 11.33
C ASN A 669 -10.35 5.27 11.54
N ALA A 670 -11.64 5.09 11.24
CA ALA A 670 -12.66 6.09 11.48
C ALA A 670 -13.62 5.60 12.57
N TYR A 671 -13.65 6.29 13.68
CA TYR A 671 -14.63 6.07 14.76
C TYR A 671 -15.65 7.18 14.75
N LYS A 672 -16.78 6.90 14.18
CA LYS A 672 -18.11 7.24 14.63
C LYS A 672 -19.15 6.66 13.68
N ASN A 673 -19.79 5.69 14.13
CA ASN A 673 -21.20 5.62 14.55
C ASN A 673 -21.36 4.34 15.34
N ALA A 674 -21.05 4.39 16.61
CA ALA A 674 -21.35 3.31 17.55
C ALA A 674 -22.84 3.28 17.92
N ASN A 675 -23.72 3.91 17.14
CA ASN A 675 -25.17 3.88 17.32
C ASN A 675 -25.93 3.45 16.07
N SER A 676 -25.34 2.67 15.18
CA SER A 676 -26.05 1.77 14.29
C SER A 676 -25.70 0.36 14.71
N GLU A 677 -26.48 -0.17 15.62
CA GLU A 677 -26.63 -1.60 15.83
C GLU A 677 -26.98 -2.27 14.51
N SER A 678 -26.46 -3.50 14.39
CA SER A 678 -26.73 -4.49 13.33
C SER A 678 -26.02 -4.25 12.00
N GLU A 679 -25.03 -5.01 11.79
CA GLU A 679 -24.90 -6.09 10.81
C GLU A 679 -23.44 -6.49 10.71
N GLY A 680 -23.18 -7.75 11.05
CA GLY A 680 -21.90 -8.40 10.88
C GLY A 680 -21.44 -8.35 9.43
N GLY A 681 -20.62 -7.36 9.13
CA GLY A 681 -19.83 -7.27 7.92
C GLY A 681 -18.39 -7.56 8.28
N MET A 682 -17.84 -8.66 7.76
CA MET A 682 -16.41 -8.93 7.81
C MET A 682 -15.66 -7.69 7.33
N ALA A 683 -14.96 -7.05 8.26
CA ALA A 683 -14.01 -5.99 7.95
C ALA A 683 -12.92 -6.60 7.08
N PHE A 684 -12.94 -6.30 5.78
CA PHE A 684 -11.77 -6.45 4.92
C PHE A 684 -10.76 -5.39 5.39
N GLU A 685 -9.91 -5.76 6.31
CA GLU A 685 -8.68 -5.04 6.60
C GLU A 685 -7.79 -5.15 5.36
N MET A 686 -7.85 -4.15 4.47
CA MET A 686 -6.77 -3.94 3.52
C MET A 686 -5.56 -3.48 4.34
N GLU A 687 -4.73 -4.43 4.71
CA GLU A 687 -3.45 -4.17 5.34
C GLU A 687 -2.64 -3.24 4.42
N ALA A 688 -2.24 -2.09 4.93
CA ALA A 688 -1.15 -1.36 4.31
C ALA A 688 0.04 -2.32 4.26
N ASN A 689 0.52 -2.64 3.05
CA ASN A 689 1.67 -3.52 2.86
C ASN A 689 2.89 -2.85 3.51
N GLY A 690 3.14 -3.17 4.76
CA GLY A 690 4.34 -2.82 5.47
C GLY A 690 5.43 -3.84 5.21
#